data_c2bfaac2d9abb96a3293c09a7f9c2a9b
#
_entry.id   c2bfaac2d9abb96a3293c09a7f9c2a9b
#
_cell.length_a   1.000
_cell.length_b   1.000
_cell.length_c   1.000
_cell.angle_alpha   90.00
_cell.angle_beta   90.00
_cell.angle_gamma   90.00
#
_symmetry.space_group_name_H-M   'P 1'
#
loop_
_entity.id
_entity.type
_entity.pdbx_description
1 polymer ?
#
loop_
_entity_poly.entity_id
_entity_poly.type
_entity_poly.pdbx_seq_one_letter_code
_entity_poly.pdbx_strand_id
1 'polypeptide(L)'
;MVMTNKSRWSKVWIGVISFLLPLSSFLVTSCGNSPSEEEMAKAEQLIEAAHKAKDYQQLMKLADDLEAKGSLTPAKAYYWRGYASDRTNRRRMAEFYYNTALKAAADEDLDIYAKAASHLANLMALRGDYENGLKLATPVVQKLEEQQCDTTSDYVNLLIYIGCCQAGLGTTGDAVGDGFDKAYEKHLDNVKKNRTDEAYKSAFAGLINIAYACNYTGQYRDALKWNGHLSEMLSEYEQRPGINPDYVDKQQARYNLYQAQALEGLGKTEEAAKAFDAFLATDYAKTPEGRIMANDYLIVAKRWGEAADNYQSLTALLGDNDDGYSLDNIESLVLKKYQANLLAGRRDSAIAVSMQLCDSLAGAFKRAKEIDAAEQAVIVSKVEELGDQQVAAERRNQLQRIGIFGLLFLIILGYMLYRRYNHHQLKKAHEELQEDLGTIETVATERSRTETEQRFAAAIQQRLTHAPLPQRKDLDLYVSQTPGTMPGGSFYDTLLCDDTLLFCIGSAAAQGIDAATAAAMVWAQFRTAAAFGQAPEQIVNAVSDAIADGQNIPVRLFVGQLDLTTGQLRYCNAGNNTPLLTDEEISLLPIDDTAPAGSQPGTVYTAQETTIAPGKLLFLYTDGIAEAKDADGKTLGDKQFRGMALQAAKLNAKPQPFYDNILKAIDSFTGGTPQVDDLTLMVVARK
;
A
#
# COMPACT_ATOMS: atom_id res chain seq x y z
N MET A 1 -0.61 27.14 85.78
CA MET A 1 0.09 25.88 85.45
C MET A 1 -0.11 25.54 83.98
N VAL A 2 0.29 26.43 83.08
CA VAL A 2 0.22 26.30 81.61
C VAL A 2 1.43 27.02 81.00
N MET A 3 2.62 26.59 81.32
CA MET A 3 3.86 27.13 80.66
C MET A 3 5.02 26.16 80.75
N THR A 4 4.86 24.93 80.23
CA THR A 4 6.03 24.01 80.06
C THR A 4 5.98 23.12 78.86
N ASN A 5 5.14 23.42 77.88
CA ASN A 5 5.03 22.56 76.72
C ASN A 5 5.61 23.17 75.41
N LYS A 6 6.08 24.43 75.37
CA LYS A 6 6.67 25.07 74.16
C LYS A 6 8.10 24.65 73.88
N SER A 7 8.87 24.23 74.90
CA SER A 7 10.29 23.86 74.67
C SER A 7 10.51 22.43 74.19
N ARG A 8 9.51 21.56 74.32
CA ARG A 8 9.62 20.19 73.83
C ARG A 8 9.33 20.08 72.33
N TRP A 9 8.46 20.93 71.82
CA TRP A 9 8.14 20.96 70.37
C TRP A 9 9.22 21.63 69.53
N SER A 10 9.95 22.62 70.04
CA SER A 10 11.05 23.25 69.32
C SER A 10 12.24 22.29 69.11
N LYS A 11 12.50 21.41 70.07
CA LYS A 11 13.59 20.40 69.96
C LYS A 11 13.19 19.24 69.00
N VAL A 12 11.94 18.90 68.92
CA VAL A 12 11.43 17.92 67.92
C VAL A 12 11.50 18.49 66.53
N TRP A 13 11.17 19.76 66.33
CA TRP A 13 11.28 20.44 65.02
C TRP A 13 12.72 20.64 64.58
N ILE A 14 13.65 20.96 65.47
CA ILE A 14 15.08 21.07 65.12
C ILE A 14 15.67 19.70 64.79
N GLY A 15 15.26 18.63 65.47
CA GLY A 15 15.65 17.26 65.11
C GLY A 15 15.09 16.78 63.78
N VAL A 16 13.87 17.16 63.45
CA VAL A 16 13.24 16.82 62.17
C VAL A 16 13.84 17.61 61.01
N ILE A 17 14.17 18.89 61.22
CA ILE A 17 14.84 19.72 60.20
C ILE A 17 16.29 19.25 59.98
N SER A 18 17.02 18.84 61.02
CA SER A 18 18.35 18.29 60.92
C SER A 18 18.43 16.91 60.25
N PHE A 19 17.36 16.14 60.27
CA PHE A 19 17.25 14.84 59.59
C PHE A 19 16.73 14.99 58.12
N LEU A 20 16.04 16.10 57.80
CA LEU A 20 15.52 16.37 56.44
C LEU A 20 16.53 17.04 55.54
N LEU A 21 17.55 17.74 56.07
CA LEU A 21 18.63 18.36 55.26
C LEU A 21 19.51 17.33 54.51
N PRO A 22 19.89 16.18 55.11
CA PRO A 22 20.61 15.17 54.32
C PRO A 22 19.73 14.35 53.39
N LEU A 23 18.41 14.27 53.65
CA LEU A 23 17.46 13.61 52.70
C LEU A 23 17.17 14.47 51.46
N SER A 24 17.17 15.80 51.58
CA SER A 24 17.02 16.69 50.43
C SER A 24 18.28 16.69 49.56
N SER A 25 19.48 16.47 50.09
CA SER A 25 20.69 16.29 49.33
C SER A 25 20.79 14.92 48.64
N PHE A 26 20.09 13.89 49.16
CA PHE A 26 19.99 12.58 48.48
C PHE A 26 18.97 12.55 47.36
N LEU A 27 17.99 13.46 47.36
CA LEU A 27 17.00 13.59 46.26
C LEU A 27 17.50 14.42 45.10
N VAL A 28 18.58 15.19 45.29
CA VAL A 28 19.17 16.03 44.23
C VAL A 28 20.34 15.35 43.49
N THR A 29 20.88 14.23 44.02
CA THR A 29 22.05 13.55 43.43
C THR A 29 21.69 12.42 42.46
N SER A 30 20.46 12.36 41.97
CA SER A 30 20.09 11.49 40.87
C SER A 30 19.79 12.26 39.54
N CYS A 31 20.35 13.45 39.42
CA CYS A 31 20.58 14.05 38.12
C CYS A 31 21.81 13.37 37.53
N GLY A 32 21.62 12.37 36.68
CA GLY A 32 22.65 12.05 35.70
C GLY A 32 22.99 13.36 34.99
N ASN A 33 24.27 13.64 34.77
CA ASN A 33 24.73 14.81 34.01
C ASN A 33 23.88 14.90 32.74
N SER A 34 23.03 15.92 32.64
CA SER A 34 22.40 16.24 31.35
C SER A 34 23.55 16.51 30.38
N PRO A 35 23.58 15.92 29.21
CA PRO A 35 24.63 16.13 28.23
C PRO A 35 24.81 17.62 27.97
N SER A 36 26.02 18.06 27.80
CA SER A 36 26.33 19.46 27.51
C SER A 36 25.82 19.80 26.08
N GLU A 37 25.59 21.08 25.81
CA GLU A 37 25.25 21.54 24.45
C GLU A 37 26.32 21.12 23.42
N GLU A 38 27.58 21.04 23.81
CA GLU A 38 28.67 20.57 22.98
C GLU A 38 28.55 19.07 22.67
N GLU A 39 28.14 18.25 23.63
CA GLU A 39 27.90 16.80 23.41
C GLU A 39 26.71 16.58 22.51
N MET A 40 25.63 17.35 22.63
CA MET A 40 24.48 17.30 21.73
C MET A 40 24.86 17.75 20.31
N ALA A 41 25.59 18.84 20.15
CA ALA A 41 26.05 19.31 18.85
C ALA A 41 26.98 18.28 18.17
N LYS A 42 27.84 17.60 18.94
CA LYS A 42 28.70 16.54 18.42
C LYS A 42 27.91 15.31 18.02
N ALA A 43 26.84 14.97 18.74
CA ALA A 43 25.92 13.89 18.38
C ALA A 43 25.23 14.18 17.04
N GLU A 44 24.75 15.39 16.82
CA GLU A 44 24.15 15.82 15.55
C GLU A 44 25.16 15.75 14.38
N GLN A 45 26.40 16.15 14.61
CA GLN A 45 27.46 16.04 13.59
C GLN A 45 27.74 14.59 13.20
N LEU A 46 27.77 13.66 14.17
CA LEU A 46 27.96 12.23 13.88
C LEU A 46 26.81 11.62 13.07
N ILE A 47 25.59 11.96 13.44
CA ILE A 47 24.38 11.56 12.70
C ILE A 47 24.42 12.10 11.27
N GLU A 48 24.72 13.38 11.11
CA GLU A 48 24.78 14.03 9.80
C GLU A 48 25.89 13.44 8.92
N ALA A 49 27.04 13.09 9.50
CA ALA A 49 28.14 12.43 8.79
C ALA A 49 27.73 11.04 8.27
N ALA A 50 27.07 10.22 9.10
CA ALA A 50 26.58 8.91 8.71
C ALA A 50 25.46 9.02 7.64
N HIS A 51 24.58 10.00 7.78
CA HIS A 51 23.55 10.30 6.79
C HIS A 51 24.15 10.68 5.43
N LYS A 52 25.13 11.60 5.39
CA LYS A 52 25.82 12.00 4.15
C LYS A 52 26.59 10.84 3.51
N ALA A 53 27.19 9.98 4.33
CA ALA A 53 27.88 8.77 3.88
C ALA A 53 26.92 7.68 3.39
N LYS A 54 25.59 7.82 3.60
CA LYS A 54 24.55 6.82 3.34
C LYS A 54 24.81 5.48 4.07
N ASP A 55 25.50 5.53 5.19
CA ASP A 55 25.74 4.36 6.04
C ASP A 55 24.57 4.19 7.02
N TYR A 56 23.52 3.52 6.54
CA TYR A 56 22.29 3.36 7.30
C TYR A 56 22.43 2.39 8.49
N GLN A 57 23.38 1.46 8.45
CA GLN A 57 23.66 0.59 9.59
C GLN A 57 24.32 1.38 10.71
N GLN A 58 25.32 2.20 10.37
CA GLN A 58 25.96 3.09 11.32
C GLN A 58 24.99 4.14 11.87
N LEU A 59 24.08 4.65 11.02
CA LEU A 59 23.06 5.62 11.43
C LEU A 59 22.11 5.03 12.48
N MET A 60 21.65 3.79 12.27
CA MET A 60 20.82 3.06 13.24
C MET A 60 21.53 2.91 14.58
N LYS A 61 22.77 2.42 14.55
CA LYS A 61 23.59 2.22 15.75
C LYS A 61 23.85 3.52 16.50
N LEU A 62 24.18 4.59 15.77
CA LEU A 62 24.39 5.91 16.39
C LEU A 62 23.12 6.43 17.06
N ALA A 63 21.94 6.24 16.44
CA ALA A 63 20.69 6.62 17.05
C ALA A 63 20.43 5.89 18.38
N ASP A 64 20.77 4.59 18.46
CA ASP A 64 20.67 3.80 19.69
C ASP A 64 21.68 4.27 20.75
N ASP A 65 22.95 4.41 20.40
CA ASP A 65 24.03 4.75 21.31
C ASP A 65 23.89 6.17 21.88
N LEU A 66 23.46 7.13 21.05
CA LEU A 66 23.34 8.55 21.45
C LEU A 66 22.06 8.80 22.26
N GLU A 67 20.97 8.10 21.96
CA GLU A 67 19.76 8.14 22.80
C GLU A 67 20.05 7.56 24.19
N ALA A 68 20.71 6.40 24.26
CA ALA A 68 21.08 5.77 25.53
C ALA A 68 22.00 6.67 26.41
N LYS A 69 22.82 7.52 25.79
CA LYS A 69 23.64 8.53 26.46
C LYS A 69 22.87 9.81 26.81
N GLY A 70 21.65 9.96 26.32
CA GLY A 70 20.86 11.20 26.44
C GLY A 70 21.35 12.34 25.54
N SER A 71 22.34 12.11 24.67
CA SER A 71 22.90 13.12 23.74
C SER A 71 22.00 13.34 22.50
N LEU A 72 21.01 12.49 22.31
CA LEU A 72 19.99 12.62 21.29
C LEU A 72 18.60 12.47 21.96
N THR A 73 17.66 13.32 21.59
CA THR A 73 16.29 13.20 22.10
C THR A 73 15.61 11.95 21.56
N PRO A 74 14.67 11.33 22.29
CA PRO A 74 13.93 10.18 21.80
C PRO A 74 13.25 10.44 20.45
N ALA A 75 12.66 11.62 20.26
CA ALA A 75 12.04 12.02 19.00
C ALA A 75 13.02 11.97 17.80
N LYS A 76 14.22 12.56 17.98
CA LYS A 76 15.28 12.53 16.96
C LYS A 76 15.81 11.10 16.75
N ALA A 77 15.99 10.33 17.79
CA ALA A 77 16.46 8.95 17.69
C ALA A 77 15.47 8.07 16.89
N TYR A 78 14.19 8.16 17.20
CA TYR A 78 13.16 7.44 16.45
C TYR A 78 13.07 7.90 15.00
N TYR A 79 13.18 9.19 14.74
CA TYR A 79 13.21 9.71 13.37
C TYR A 79 14.36 9.08 12.56
N TRP A 80 15.57 9.07 13.08
CA TRP A 80 16.73 8.53 12.37
C TRP A 80 16.69 7.01 12.19
N ARG A 81 16.13 6.27 13.17
CA ARG A 81 15.82 4.84 13.00
C ARG A 81 14.78 4.63 11.89
N GLY A 82 13.76 5.46 11.85
CA GLY A 82 12.76 5.46 10.79
C GLY A 82 13.40 5.70 9.42
N TYR A 83 14.25 6.72 9.33
CA TYR A 83 14.95 7.07 8.11
C TYR A 83 15.88 5.93 7.63
N ALA A 84 16.68 5.36 8.51
CA ALA A 84 17.56 4.25 8.17
C ALA A 84 16.76 2.99 7.74
N SER A 85 15.64 2.73 8.39
CA SER A 85 14.75 1.64 8.04
C SER A 85 14.11 1.83 6.66
N ASP A 86 13.64 3.05 6.35
CA ASP A 86 13.08 3.41 5.05
C ASP A 86 14.10 3.23 3.92
N ARG A 87 15.31 3.72 4.11
CA ARG A 87 16.41 3.59 3.13
C ARG A 87 16.91 2.16 2.92
N THR A 88 16.65 1.28 3.87
CA THR A 88 16.96 -0.16 3.77
C THR A 88 15.73 -1.01 3.39
N ASN A 89 14.66 -0.36 2.91
CA ASN A 89 13.39 -0.98 2.47
C ASN A 89 12.67 -1.78 3.58
N ARG A 90 12.89 -1.43 4.84
CA ARG A 90 12.20 -1.98 6.00
C ARG A 90 10.97 -1.10 6.32
N ARG A 91 9.99 -1.13 5.46
CA ARG A 91 8.87 -0.17 5.48
C ARG A 91 8.05 -0.18 6.76
N ARG A 92 7.79 -1.36 7.34
CA ARG A 92 7.06 -1.47 8.63
C ARG A 92 7.84 -0.86 9.79
N MET A 93 9.13 -1.16 9.86
CA MET A 93 10.00 -0.56 10.87
C MET A 93 10.06 0.96 10.70
N ALA A 94 10.18 1.43 9.46
CA ALA A 94 10.14 2.86 9.17
C ALA A 94 8.85 3.51 9.64
N GLU A 95 7.71 2.94 9.30
CA GLU A 95 6.39 3.43 9.72
C GLU A 95 6.24 3.43 11.26
N PHE A 96 6.66 2.35 11.92
CA PHE A 96 6.67 2.28 13.38
C PHE A 96 7.51 3.38 14.02
N TYR A 97 8.75 3.55 13.55
CA TYR A 97 9.65 4.54 14.11
C TYR A 97 9.23 5.97 13.81
N TYR A 98 8.76 6.27 12.60
CA TYR A 98 8.24 7.60 12.27
C TYR A 98 6.98 7.93 13.07
N ASN A 99 6.06 6.97 13.26
CA ASN A 99 4.89 7.17 14.14
C ASN A 99 5.29 7.43 15.59
N THR A 100 6.32 6.74 16.07
CA THR A 100 6.84 6.94 17.43
C THR A 100 7.53 8.30 17.55
N ALA A 101 8.33 8.68 16.55
CA ALA A 101 8.96 10.01 16.46
C ALA A 101 7.90 11.13 16.44
N LEU A 102 6.88 10.97 15.62
CA LEU A 102 5.77 11.94 15.50
C LEU A 102 5.07 12.16 16.86
N LYS A 103 4.78 11.09 17.59
CA LYS A 103 4.18 11.19 18.92
C LYS A 103 5.11 11.83 19.95
N ALA A 104 6.39 11.48 19.91
CA ALA A 104 7.39 12.01 20.84
C ALA A 104 7.73 13.49 20.57
N ALA A 105 7.63 13.93 19.30
CA ALA A 105 7.97 15.30 18.88
C ALA A 105 6.80 16.28 18.96
N ALA A 106 5.56 15.81 19.12
CA ALA A 106 4.36 16.60 18.85
C ALA A 106 4.31 18.00 19.49
N ASP A 107 4.81 18.14 20.72
CA ASP A 107 4.78 19.42 21.45
C ASP A 107 6.18 19.97 21.79
N GLU A 108 7.24 19.25 21.48
CA GLU A 108 8.60 19.58 21.91
C GLU A 108 9.54 19.91 20.74
N ASP A 109 9.35 19.29 19.57
CA ASP A 109 10.25 19.42 18.42
C ASP A 109 9.44 19.42 17.10
N LEU A 110 9.02 20.60 16.68
CA LEU A 110 8.22 20.78 15.46
C LEU A 110 8.97 20.42 14.18
N ASP A 111 10.31 20.50 14.17
CA ASP A 111 11.12 20.11 13.03
C ASP A 111 11.05 18.58 12.81
N ILE A 112 11.30 17.82 13.88
CA ILE A 112 11.17 16.35 13.82
C ILE A 112 9.72 15.92 13.59
N TYR A 113 8.75 16.65 14.16
CA TYR A 113 7.33 16.41 13.92
C TYR A 113 6.98 16.52 12.44
N ALA A 114 7.40 17.60 11.76
CA ALA A 114 7.19 17.81 10.35
C ALA A 114 7.90 16.76 9.49
N LYS A 115 9.16 16.45 9.79
CA LYS A 115 9.98 15.45 9.09
C LYS A 115 9.35 14.05 9.16
N ALA A 116 8.99 13.62 10.37
CA ALA A 116 8.37 12.31 10.57
C ALA A 116 7.02 12.20 9.83
N ALA A 117 6.20 13.23 9.91
CA ALA A 117 4.92 13.28 9.19
C ALA A 117 5.09 13.27 7.68
N SER A 118 6.07 14.01 7.16
CA SER A 118 6.39 14.08 5.73
C SER A 118 6.77 12.69 5.18
N HIS A 119 7.66 11.97 5.87
CA HIS A 119 8.05 10.63 5.49
C HIS A 119 6.89 9.61 5.59
N LEU A 120 6.07 9.70 6.65
CA LEU A 120 4.88 8.84 6.77
C LEU A 120 3.86 9.10 5.67
N ALA A 121 3.57 10.36 5.36
CA ALA A 121 2.66 10.72 4.28
C ALA A 121 3.15 10.20 2.93
N ASN A 122 4.47 10.29 2.68
CA ASN A 122 5.09 9.69 1.49
C ASN A 122 4.91 8.18 1.43
N LEU A 123 5.20 7.45 2.51
CA LEU A 123 5.03 6.00 2.57
C LEU A 123 3.58 5.58 2.31
N MET A 124 2.62 6.33 2.87
CA MET A 124 1.18 6.08 2.64
C MET A 124 0.78 6.37 1.19
N ALA A 125 1.23 7.48 0.62
CA ALA A 125 0.96 7.82 -0.78
C ALA A 125 1.54 6.77 -1.75
N LEU A 126 2.77 6.31 -1.53
CA LEU A 126 3.43 5.30 -2.36
C LEU A 126 2.71 3.95 -2.37
N ARG A 127 2.07 3.56 -1.26
CA ARG A 127 1.29 2.30 -1.19
C ARG A 127 -0.18 2.45 -1.55
N GLY A 128 -0.64 3.65 -1.95
CA GLY A 128 -2.02 3.92 -2.31
C GLY A 128 -2.97 4.10 -1.10
N ASP A 129 -2.44 4.27 0.10
CA ASP A 129 -3.22 4.49 1.33
C ASP A 129 -3.56 5.99 1.49
N TYR A 130 -4.25 6.49 0.47
CA TYR A 130 -4.46 7.93 0.30
C TYR A 130 -5.33 8.56 1.40
N GLU A 131 -6.36 7.84 1.87
CA GLU A 131 -7.23 8.35 2.95
C GLU A 131 -6.47 8.55 4.27
N ASN A 132 -5.65 7.57 4.67
CA ASN A 132 -4.86 7.68 5.88
C ASN A 132 -3.73 8.70 5.71
N GLY A 133 -3.16 8.83 4.52
CA GLY A 133 -2.22 9.89 4.18
C GLY A 133 -2.81 11.29 4.41
N LEU A 134 -4.04 11.54 3.96
CA LEU A 134 -4.74 12.81 4.21
C LEU A 134 -5.06 13.01 5.69
N LYS A 135 -5.56 11.99 6.38
CA LYS A 135 -5.85 12.07 7.83
C LYS A 135 -4.62 12.38 8.66
N LEU A 136 -3.45 11.92 8.22
CA LEU A 136 -2.17 12.21 8.86
C LEU A 136 -1.68 13.63 8.52
N ALA A 137 -1.57 13.95 7.23
CA ALA A 137 -0.87 15.15 6.77
C ALA A 137 -1.65 16.45 7.04
N THR A 138 -2.98 16.43 6.89
CA THR A 138 -3.80 17.65 7.03
C THR A 138 -3.70 18.31 8.42
N PRO A 139 -3.86 17.58 9.55
CA PRO A 139 -3.71 18.20 10.88
C PRO A 139 -2.28 18.69 11.15
N VAL A 140 -1.27 18.00 10.57
CA VAL A 140 0.13 18.42 10.74
C VAL A 140 0.37 19.74 10.03
N VAL A 141 -0.09 19.87 8.79
CA VAL A 141 0.00 21.14 8.02
C VAL A 141 -0.67 22.26 8.78
N GLN A 142 -1.90 22.08 9.28
CA GLN A 142 -2.59 23.08 10.09
C GLN A 142 -1.78 23.49 11.32
N LYS A 143 -1.24 22.54 12.07
CA LYS A 143 -0.42 22.82 13.26
C LYS A 143 0.85 23.60 12.91
N LEU A 144 1.51 23.28 11.78
CA LEU A 144 2.69 24.00 11.32
C LEU A 144 2.36 25.44 10.90
N GLU A 145 1.22 25.66 10.25
CA GLU A 145 0.72 26.99 9.88
C GLU A 145 0.41 27.83 11.14
N GLU A 146 -0.29 27.28 12.12
CA GLU A 146 -0.60 27.93 13.40
C GLU A 146 0.65 28.33 14.16
N GLN A 147 1.73 27.54 14.07
CA GLN A 147 3.01 27.80 14.72
C GLN A 147 3.99 28.62 13.86
N GLN A 148 3.56 29.10 12.69
CA GLN A 148 4.38 29.86 11.73
C GLN A 148 5.63 29.10 11.24
N CYS A 149 5.55 27.76 11.18
CA CYS A 149 6.59 26.84 10.69
C CYS A 149 6.33 26.40 9.24
N ASP A 150 5.65 27.22 8.45
CA ASP A 150 5.16 26.96 7.09
C ASP A 150 6.18 27.28 5.97
N THR A 151 7.46 27.39 6.32
CA THR A 151 8.55 27.68 5.37
C THR A 151 9.55 26.54 5.23
N THR A 152 9.37 25.44 5.98
CA THR A 152 10.28 24.29 5.94
C THR A 152 10.05 23.43 4.70
N SER A 153 11.09 22.71 4.26
CA SER A 153 10.97 21.75 3.14
C SER A 153 9.95 20.66 3.43
N ASP A 154 9.85 20.22 4.69
CA ASP A 154 8.94 19.16 5.08
C ASP A 154 7.48 19.59 5.10
N TYR A 155 7.21 20.83 5.45
CA TYR A 155 5.89 21.44 5.26
C TYR A 155 5.49 21.45 3.78
N VAL A 156 6.39 21.87 2.90
CA VAL A 156 6.12 21.90 1.45
C VAL A 156 5.92 20.48 0.89
N ASN A 157 6.72 19.52 1.34
CA ASN A 157 6.53 18.11 0.97
C ASN A 157 5.17 17.57 1.44
N LEU A 158 4.72 17.93 2.65
CA LEU A 158 3.39 17.55 3.14
C LEU A 158 2.27 18.07 2.26
N LEU A 159 2.36 19.32 1.78
CA LEU A 159 1.40 19.87 0.81
C LEU A 159 1.38 19.07 -0.48
N ILE A 160 2.55 18.68 -0.99
CA ILE A 160 2.67 17.84 -2.20
C ILE A 160 2.01 16.48 -1.95
N TYR A 161 2.27 15.82 -0.82
CA TYR A 161 1.69 14.51 -0.51
C TYR A 161 0.17 14.58 -0.29
N ILE A 162 -0.35 15.67 0.29
CA ILE A 162 -1.79 15.94 0.33
C ILE A 162 -2.37 15.98 -1.08
N GLY A 163 -1.76 16.74 -1.98
CA GLY A 163 -2.18 16.81 -3.38
C GLY A 163 -2.09 15.44 -4.08
N CYS A 164 -1.02 14.67 -3.87
CA CYS A 164 -0.88 13.31 -4.40
C CYS A 164 -1.98 12.37 -3.89
N CYS A 165 -2.29 12.42 -2.59
CA CYS A 165 -3.36 11.61 -2.01
C CYS A 165 -4.74 12.00 -2.56
N GLN A 166 -5.02 13.29 -2.70
CA GLN A 166 -6.26 13.80 -3.31
C GLN A 166 -6.39 13.33 -4.76
N ALA A 167 -5.32 13.47 -5.54
CA ALA A 167 -5.27 13.00 -6.93
C ALA A 167 -5.51 11.47 -7.02
N GLY A 168 -4.90 10.71 -6.12
CA GLY A 168 -5.06 9.25 -6.05
C GLY A 168 -6.47 8.80 -5.67
N LEU A 169 -7.23 9.61 -4.92
CA LEU A 169 -8.64 9.38 -4.60
C LEU A 169 -9.59 9.81 -5.73
N GLY A 170 -9.04 10.29 -6.86
CA GLY A 170 -9.85 10.75 -7.99
C GLY A 170 -10.54 12.09 -7.74
N THR A 171 -10.11 12.84 -6.73
CA THR A 171 -10.56 14.22 -6.52
C THR A 171 -10.00 15.07 -7.67
N THR A 172 -10.88 15.76 -8.40
CA THR A 172 -10.49 16.58 -9.55
C THR A 172 -10.87 18.04 -9.31
N GLY A 173 -10.14 18.97 -9.93
CA GLY A 173 -10.42 20.40 -9.89
C GLY A 173 -9.73 21.15 -8.76
N ASP A 174 -10.28 22.29 -8.34
CA ASP A 174 -9.65 23.26 -7.43
C ASP A 174 -9.19 22.67 -6.09
N ALA A 175 -9.85 21.60 -5.62
CA ALA A 175 -9.49 20.96 -4.34
C ALA A 175 -8.13 20.21 -4.38
N VAL A 176 -7.70 19.68 -5.53
CA VAL A 176 -6.35 19.08 -5.71
C VAL A 176 -5.31 20.16 -5.95
N GLY A 177 -5.69 21.19 -6.69
CA GLY A 177 -4.82 22.32 -7.01
C GLY A 177 -4.30 23.03 -5.78
N ASP A 178 -5.10 23.12 -4.72
CA ASP A 178 -4.77 23.93 -3.53
C ASP A 178 -3.46 23.48 -2.84
N GLY A 179 -3.22 22.17 -2.73
CA GLY A 179 -1.97 21.63 -2.15
C GLY A 179 -0.76 21.84 -3.07
N PHE A 180 -0.92 21.55 -4.35
CA PHE A 180 0.16 21.70 -5.32
C PHE A 180 0.49 23.17 -5.61
N ASP A 181 -0.51 24.03 -5.75
CA ASP A 181 -0.31 25.46 -6.00
C ASP A 181 0.37 26.14 -4.80
N LYS A 182 -0.06 25.85 -3.56
CA LYS A 182 0.61 26.32 -2.33
C LYS A 182 2.06 25.84 -2.24
N ALA A 183 2.31 24.56 -2.54
CA ALA A 183 3.67 24.01 -2.54
C ALA A 183 4.56 24.72 -3.56
N TYR A 184 4.04 24.95 -4.76
CA TYR A 184 4.76 25.66 -5.81
C TYR A 184 5.06 27.11 -5.43
N GLU A 185 4.09 27.84 -4.88
CA GLU A 185 4.29 29.20 -4.39
C GLU A 185 5.39 29.29 -3.34
N LYS A 186 5.42 28.34 -2.39
CA LYS A 186 6.48 28.26 -1.37
C LYS A 186 7.85 27.96 -1.99
N HIS A 187 7.93 27.04 -2.95
CA HIS A 187 9.17 26.78 -3.68
C HIS A 187 9.65 28.01 -4.46
N LEU A 188 8.73 28.68 -5.16
CA LEU A 188 9.04 29.87 -5.95
C LEU A 188 9.52 31.02 -5.06
N ASP A 189 8.87 31.23 -3.90
CA ASP A 189 9.27 32.24 -2.93
C ASP A 189 10.66 31.94 -2.35
N ASN A 190 10.92 30.67 -2.01
CA ASN A 190 12.24 30.24 -1.53
C ASN A 190 13.34 30.46 -2.59
N VAL A 191 13.08 30.10 -3.84
CA VAL A 191 14.02 30.32 -4.95
C VAL A 191 14.29 31.82 -5.15
N LYS A 192 13.23 32.66 -5.14
CA LYS A 192 13.37 34.12 -5.29
C LYS A 192 14.16 34.77 -4.16
N LYS A 193 13.95 34.33 -2.91
CA LYS A 193 14.62 34.87 -1.73
C LYS A 193 16.07 34.42 -1.60
N ASN A 194 16.34 33.15 -1.78
CA ASN A 194 17.62 32.57 -1.42
C ASN A 194 18.55 32.40 -2.64
N ARG A 195 18.01 32.14 -3.82
CA ARG A 195 18.76 31.90 -5.06
C ARG A 195 19.93 30.91 -4.91
N THR A 196 19.79 29.92 -4.00
CA THR A 196 20.80 28.88 -3.77
C THR A 196 20.55 27.66 -4.66
N ASP A 197 21.58 26.84 -4.85
CA ASP A 197 21.47 25.59 -5.57
C ASP A 197 20.49 24.62 -4.89
N GLU A 198 20.49 24.59 -3.58
CA GLU A 198 19.57 23.79 -2.77
C GLU A 198 18.11 24.21 -2.95
N ALA A 199 17.83 25.52 -3.03
CA ALA A 199 16.47 26.03 -3.25
C ALA A 199 15.91 25.56 -4.60
N TYR A 200 16.70 25.65 -5.66
CA TYR A 200 16.30 25.17 -6.99
C TYR A 200 16.13 23.64 -7.00
N LYS A 201 17.07 22.88 -6.41
CA LYS A 201 16.97 21.43 -6.35
C LYS A 201 15.75 20.96 -5.58
N SER A 202 15.42 21.64 -4.49
CA SER A 202 14.19 21.37 -3.73
C SER A 202 12.94 21.64 -4.56
N ALA A 203 12.89 22.77 -5.29
CA ALA A 203 11.78 23.10 -6.18
C ALA A 203 11.64 22.10 -7.33
N PHE A 204 12.73 21.69 -7.95
CA PHE A 204 12.71 20.64 -8.99
C PHE A 204 12.16 19.33 -8.46
N ALA A 205 12.60 18.91 -7.27
CA ALA A 205 12.09 17.68 -6.67
C ALA A 205 10.57 17.75 -6.44
N GLY A 206 10.08 18.90 -5.96
CA GLY A 206 8.66 19.15 -5.77
C GLY A 206 7.87 19.08 -7.08
N LEU A 207 8.27 19.85 -8.09
CA LEU A 207 7.62 19.90 -9.40
C LEU A 207 7.61 18.55 -10.11
N ILE A 208 8.71 17.80 -10.01
CA ILE A 208 8.84 16.45 -10.56
C ILE A 208 7.84 15.51 -9.89
N ASN A 209 7.72 15.55 -8.58
CA ASN A 209 6.77 14.71 -7.84
C ASN A 209 5.32 15.04 -8.22
N ILE A 210 5.00 16.32 -8.37
CA ILE A 210 3.67 16.78 -8.80
C ILE A 210 3.37 16.31 -10.24
N ALA A 211 4.28 16.55 -11.18
CA ALA A 211 4.12 16.16 -12.57
C ALA A 211 4.00 14.63 -12.72
N TYR A 212 4.78 13.89 -11.95
CA TYR A 212 4.70 12.43 -11.89
C TYR A 212 3.33 11.97 -11.35
N ALA A 213 2.86 12.53 -10.24
CA ALA A 213 1.58 12.18 -9.64
C ALA A 213 0.41 12.46 -10.61
N CYS A 214 0.42 13.60 -11.29
CA CYS A 214 -0.59 13.95 -12.29
C CYS A 214 -0.57 12.99 -13.49
N ASN A 215 0.61 12.60 -13.99
CA ASN A 215 0.72 11.61 -15.07
C ASN A 215 0.22 10.23 -14.61
N TYR A 216 0.60 9.81 -13.42
CA TYR A 216 0.22 8.51 -12.86
C TYR A 216 -1.29 8.38 -12.64
N THR A 217 -1.95 9.47 -12.23
CA THR A 217 -3.39 9.51 -11.99
C THR A 217 -4.21 9.89 -13.23
N GLY A 218 -3.59 10.05 -14.39
CA GLY A 218 -4.26 10.38 -15.66
C GLY A 218 -4.70 11.85 -15.80
N GLN A 219 -4.23 12.74 -14.91
CA GLN A 219 -4.51 14.19 -14.95
C GLN A 219 -3.51 14.87 -15.90
N TYR A 220 -3.53 14.48 -17.18
CA TYR A 220 -2.50 14.85 -18.15
C TYR A 220 -2.44 16.37 -18.45
N ARG A 221 -3.56 17.09 -18.34
CA ARG A 221 -3.56 18.55 -18.53
C ARG A 221 -2.79 19.26 -17.40
N ASP A 222 -3.02 18.80 -16.17
CA ASP A 222 -2.32 19.33 -14.99
C ASP A 222 -0.85 18.91 -15.01
N ALA A 223 -0.54 17.69 -15.45
CA ALA A 223 0.83 17.25 -15.69
C ALA A 223 1.58 18.20 -16.65
N LEU A 224 0.95 18.65 -17.75
CA LEU A 224 1.55 19.61 -18.66
C LEU A 224 1.74 20.98 -18.03
N LYS A 225 0.76 21.47 -17.21
CA LYS A 225 0.89 22.73 -16.46
C LYS A 225 2.14 22.68 -15.57
N TRP A 226 2.24 21.65 -14.74
CA TRP A 226 3.34 21.52 -13.78
C TRP A 226 4.69 21.28 -14.45
N ASN A 227 4.70 20.54 -15.55
CA ASN A 227 5.88 20.33 -16.36
C ASN A 227 6.33 21.64 -17.05
N GLY A 228 5.38 22.52 -17.41
CA GLY A 228 5.67 23.88 -17.87
C GLY A 228 6.43 24.71 -16.83
N HIS A 229 5.98 24.71 -15.58
CA HIS A 229 6.69 25.37 -14.48
C HIS A 229 8.10 24.78 -14.23
N LEU A 230 8.24 23.47 -14.38
CA LEU A 230 9.56 22.82 -14.32
C LEU A 230 10.49 23.34 -15.41
N SER A 231 10.01 23.47 -16.66
CA SER A 231 10.78 23.98 -17.79
C SER A 231 11.20 25.45 -17.60
N GLU A 232 10.28 26.30 -17.13
CA GLU A 232 10.57 27.70 -16.85
C GLU A 232 11.68 27.84 -15.80
N MET A 233 11.53 27.11 -14.70
CA MET A 233 12.52 27.14 -13.61
C MET A 233 13.86 26.53 -14.00
N LEU A 234 13.84 25.49 -14.85
CA LEU A 234 15.07 24.90 -15.37
C LEU A 234 15.82 25.86 -16.30
N SER A 235 15.11 26.59 -17.16
CA SER A 235 15.70 27.62 -18.03
C SER A 235 16.34 28.76 -17.24
N GLU A 236 15.76 29.15 -16.09
CA GLU A 236 16.37 30.11 -15.16
C GLU A 236 17.63 29.54 -14.49
N TYR A 237 17.55 28.27 -14.05
CA TYR A 237 18.66 27.59 -13.38
C TYR A 237 19.88 27.41 -14.27
N GLU A 238 19.70 27.06 -15.55
CA GLU A 238 20.75 26.89 -16.55
C GLU A 238 21.60 28.16 -16.77
N GLN A 239 21.03 29.36 -16.57
CA GLN A 239 21.73 30.63 -16.73
C GLN A 239 22.66 30.97 -15.55
N ARG A 240 22.68 30.17 -14.50
CA ARG A 240 23.47 30.42 -13.28
C ARG A 240 24.91 29.92 -13.49
N PRO A 241 25.90 30.63 -12.89
CA PRO A 241 27.30 30.20 -12.94
C PRO A 241 27.54 28.98 -12.06
N GLY A 242 28.37 28.04 -12.52
CA GLY A 242 28.89 26.94 -11.71
C GLY A 242 27.91 25.78 -11.50
N ILE A 243 26.86 25.69 -12.30
CA ILE A 243 25.91 24.58 -12.26
C ILE A 243 26.55 23.26 -12.73
N ASN A 244 26.06 22.14 -12.24
CA ASN A 244 26.46 20.82 -12.72
C ASN A 244 25.69 20.45 -14.01
N PRO A 245 26.36 20.31 -15.17
CA PRO A 245 25.71 19.97 -16.44
C PRO A 245 24.96 18.62 -16.39
N ASP A 246 25.51 17.62 -15.70
CA ASP A 246 24.86 16.31 -15.59
C ASP A 246 23.53 16.40 -14.81
N TYR A 247 23.49 17.31 -13.82
CA TYR A 247 22.24 17.55 -13.09
C TYR A 247 21.19 18.22 -13.97
N VAL A 248 21.58 19.19 -14.79
CA VAL A 248 20.71 19.86 -15.76
C VAL A 248 20.19 18.84 -16.78
N ASP A 249 21.07 18.05 -17.38
CA ASP A 249 20.73 16.99 -18.33
C ASP A 249 19.69 16.03 -17.75
N LYS A 250 19.88 15.63 -16.49
CA LYS A 250 18.93 14.79 -15.77
C LYS A 250 17.55 15.44 -15.61
N GLN A 251 17.48 16.74 -15.29
CA GLN A 251 16.20 17.43 -15.13
C GLN A 251 15.54 17.66 -16.50
N GLN A 252 16.31 17.99 -17.52
CA GLN A 252 15.84 18.11 -18.90
C GLN A 252 15.27 16.78 -19.42
N ALA A 253 15.93 15.68 -19.11
CA ALA A 253 15.44 14.35 -19.42
C ALA A 253 14.06 14.08 -18.78
N ARG A 254 13.92 14.35 -17.48
CA ARG A 254 12.65 14.17 -16.76
C ARG A 254 11.54 15.06 -17.32
N TYR A 255 11.84 16.32 -17.60
CA TYR A 255 10.91 17.21 -18.25
C TYR A 255 10.39 16.62 -19.57
N ASN A 256 11.31 16.22 -20.46
CA ASN A 256 10.96 15.69 -21.78
C ASN A 256 10.12 14.40 -21.67
N LEU A 257 10.46 13.52 -20.72
CA LEU A 257 9.73 12.27 -20.52
C LEU A 257 8.31 12.51 -19.99
N TYR A 258 8.14 13.35 -18.98
CA TYR A 258 6.82 13.65 -18.44
C TYR A 258 5.95 14.43 -19.42
N GLN A 259 6.58 15.28 -20.25
CA GLN A 259 5.93 15.91 -21.38
C GLN A 259 5.40 14.89 -22.38
N ALA A 260 6.23 13.91 -22.75
CA ALA A 260 5.84 12.84 -23.64
C ALA A 260 4.66 12.02 -23.09
N GLN A 261 4.72 11.62 -21.82
CA GLN A 261 3.66 10.85 -21.16
C GLN A 261 2.33 11.61 -21.16
N ALA A 262 2.35 12.89 -20.75
CA ALA A 262 1.15 13.72 -20.70
C ALA A 262 0.55 13.96 -22.09
N LEU A 263 1.37 14.24 -23.09
CA LEU A 263 0.93 14.43 -24.47
C LEU A 263 0.32 13.15 -25.07
N GLU A 264 0.94 12.00 -24.82
CA GLU A 264 0.40 10.71 -25.27
C GLU A 264 -0.94 10.42 -24.62
N GLY A 265 -1.05 10.64 -23.30
CA GLY A 265 -2.32 10.48 -22.56
C GLY A 265 -3.43 11.39 -23.04
N LEU A 266 -3.10 12.54 -23.68
CA LEU A 266 -4.05 13.45 -24.34
C LEU A 266 -4.31 13.09 -25.81
N GLY A 267 -3.71 12.02 -26.34
CA GLY A 267 -3.83 11.60 -27.74
C GLY A 267 -3.02 12.45 -28.73
N LYS A 268 -2.07 13.25 -28.26
CA LYS A 268 -1.20 14.11 -29.08
C LYS A 268 0.10 13.35 -29.43
N THR A 269 -0.05 12.21 -30.09
CA THR A 269 1.02 11.22 -30.31
C THR A 269 2.25 11.77 -31.05
N GLU A 270 2.06 12.68 -32.05
CA GLU A 270 3.21 13.26 -32.78
C GLU A 270 4.03 14.21 -31.88
N GLU A 271 3.36 15.02 -31.05
CA GLU A 271 4.03 15.90 -30.08
C GLU A 271 4.72 15.06 -28.98
N ALA A 272 4.08 13.99 -28.52
CA ALA A 272 4.61 13.05 -27.54
C ALA A 272 5.89 12.37 -28.06
N ALA A 273 5.88 11.89 -29.31
CA ALA A 273 7.05 11.26 -29.92
C ALA A 273 8.24 12.23 -30.00
N LYS A 274 8.02 13.50 -30.38
CA LYS A 274 9.08 14.53 -30.40
C LYS A 274 9.66 14.79 -29.01
N ALA A 275 8.81 14.83 -27.98
CA ALA A 275 9.27 15.01 -26.61
C ALA A 275 10.07 13.78 -26.14
N PHE A 276 9.66 12.58 -26.53
CA PHE A 276 10.40 11.36 -26.22
C PHE A 276 11.74 11.28 -26.96
N ASP A 277 11.81 11.71 -28.21
CA ASP A 277 13.06 11.81 -28.94
C ASP A 277 14.03 12.81 -28.28
N ALA A 278 13.51 13.92 -27.78
CA ALA A 278 14.29 14.88 -27.00
C ALA A 278 14.78 14.27 -25.67
N PHE A 279 13.98 13.43 -25.02
CA PHE A 279 14.44 12.64 -23.85
C PHE A 279 15.59 11.71 -24.23
N LEU A 280 15.44 10.93 -25.32
CA LEU A 280 16.47 9.98 -25.77
C LEU A 280 17.79 10.66 -26.19
N ALA A 281 17.76 11.93 -26.57
CA ALA A 281 18.93 12.72 -26.88
C ALA A 281 19.79 13.09 -25.67
N THR A 282 19.25 12.99 -24.43
CA THR A 282 19.98 13.31 -23.20
C THR A 282 20.96 12.21 -22.82
N ASP A 283 22.00 12.56 -22.07
CA ASP A 283 22.94 11.57 -21.55
C ASP A 283 22.33 10.75 -20.41
N TYR A 284 21.43 11.34 -19.64
CA TYR A 284 20.68 10.64 -18.60
C TYR A 284 19.82 9.49 -19.15
N ALA A 285 19.20 9.65 -20.33
CA ALA A 285 18.42 8.59 -20.95
C ALA A 285 19.25 7.31 -21.24
N LYS A 286 20.56 7.42 -21.36
CA LYS A 286 21.48 6.29 -21.60
C LYS A 286 21.84 5.54 -20.32
N THR A 287 21.62 6.14 -19.15
CA THR A 287 21.85 5.52 -17.85
C THR A 287 20.85 4.40 -17.56
N PRO A 288 21.15 3.44 -16.65
CA PRO A 288 20.18 2.44 -16.23
C PRO A 288 18.86 3.05 -15.71
N GLU A 289 18.95 4.12 -14.90
CA GLU A 289 17.81 4.83 -14.38
C GLU A 289 16.96 5.48 -15.48
N GLY A 290 17.62 6.15 -16.44
CA GLY A 290 16.94 6.77 -17.57
C GLY A 290 16.22 5.74 -18.45
N ARG A 291 16.83 4.57 -18.65
CA ARG A 291 16.21 3.47 -19.39
C ARG A 291 15.00 2.87 -18.66
N ILE A 292 15.06 2.75 -17.33
CA ILE A 292 13.90 2.34 -16.53
C ILE A 292 12.76 3.32 -16.75
N MET A 293 13.04 4.61 -16.64
CA MET A 293 12.03 5.66 -16.83
C MET A 293 11.46 5.70 -18.24
N ALA A 294 12.26 5.43 -19.28
CA ALA A 294 11.80 5.37 -20.66
C ALA A 294 10.64 4.38 -20.88
N ASN A 295 10.64 3.28 -20.12
CA ASN A 295 9.58 2.27 -20.24
C ASN A 295 8.20 2.81 -19.85
N ASP A 296 8.12 3.77 -18.95
CA ASP A 296 6.84 4.35 -18.56
C ASP A 296 6.15 5.04 -19.74
N TYR A 297 6.90 5.76 -20.58
CA TYR A 297 6.35 6.29 -21.83
C TYR A 297 6.07 5.21 -22.88
N LEU A 298 7.00 4.29 -23.10
CA LEU A 298 6.86 3.24 -24.11
C LEU A 298 5.61 2.37 -23.88
N ILE A 299 5.27 2.13 -22.62
CA ILE A 299 4.05 1.41 -22.22
C ILE A 299 2.80 2.24 -22.54
N VAL A 300 2.77 3.51 -22.17
CA VAL A 300 1.63 4.41 -22.42
C VAL A 300 1.43 4.59 -23.94
N ALA A 301 2.52 4.75 -24.69
CA ALA A 301 2.52 4.87 -26.15
C ALA A 301 2.30 3.53 -26.88
N LYS A 302 2.11 2.43 -26.17
CA LYS A 302 1.94 1.07 -26.72
C LYS A 302 3.07 0.63 -27.65
N ARG A 303 4.27 1.18 -27.45
CA ARG A 303 5.49 0.81 -28.19
C ARG A 303 6.11 -0.46 -27.59
N TRP A 304 5.33 -1.54 -27.57
CA TRP A 304 5.62 -2.76 -26.82
C TRP A 304 6.94 -3.43 -27.22
N GLY A 305 7.27 -3.41 -28.53
CA GLY A 305 8.50 -3.98 -29.03
C GLY A 305 9.73 -3.30 -28.44
N GLU A 306 9.74 -1.98 -28.41
CA GLU A 306 10.84 -1.18 -27.86
C GLU A 306 10.91 -1.29 -26.34
N ALA A 307 9.76 -1.33 -25.67
CA ALA A 307 9.71 -1.59 -24.24
C ALA A 307 10.32 -2.97 -23.90
N ALA A 308 9.97 -4.01 -24.66
CA ALA A 308 10.53 -5.36 -24.48
C ALA A 308 12.05 -5.39 -24.66
N ASP A 309 12.58 -4.71 -25.69
CA ASP A 309 14.03 -4.61 -25.96
C ASP A 309 14.74 -3.86 -24.82
N ASN A 310 14.14 -2.78 -24.35
CA ASN A 310 14.68 -1.99 -23.26
C ASN A 310 14.72 -2.80 -21.95
N TYR A 311 13.64 -3.51 -21.60
CA TYR A 311 13.65 -4.43 -20.45
C TYR A 311 14.67 -5.56 -20.57
N GLN A 312 14.88 -6.09 -21.77
CA GLN A 312 15.90 -7.11 -22.02
C GLN A 312 17.31 -6.55 -21.75
N SER A 313 17.59 -5.34 -22.24
CA SER A 313 18.88 -4.70 -22.04
C SER A 313 19.13 -4.33 -20.57
N LEU A 314 18.09 -3.90 -19.85
CA LEU A 314 18.16 -3.60 -18.41
C LEU A 314 18.48 -4.85 -17.58
N THR A 315 17.89 -5.99 -17.89
CA THR A 315 18.19 -7.25 -17.19
C THR A 315 19.65 -7.64 -17.35
N ALA A 316 20.22 -7.43 -18.55
CA ALA A 316 21.63 -7.70 -18.80
C ALA A 316 22.58 -6.75 -18.05
N LEU A 317 22.16 -5.50 -17.79
CA LEU A 317 22.95 -4.50 -17.08
C LEU A 317 22.87 -4.64 -15.57
N LEU A 318 21.71 -4.99 -15.03
CA LEU A 318 21.47 -5.10 -13.59
C LEU A 318 22.01 -6.42 -13.01
N GLY A 319 22.33 -7.39 -13.87
CA GLY A 319 22.81 -8.73 -13.48
C GLY A 319 21.72 -9.57 -12.80
N ASP A 320 22.01 -10.85 -12.59
CA ASP A 320 21.21 -11.68 -11.69
C ASP A 320 21.56 -11.29 -10.25
N ASN A 321 20.64 -10.65 -9.56
CA ASN A 321 20.80 -10.40 -8.14
C ASN A 321 20.70 -11.73 -7.40
N ASP A 322 21.79 -12.18 -6.78
CA ASP A 322 21.85 -13.41 -5.97
C ASP A 322 20.80 -13.44 -4.84
N ASP A 323 20.37 -12.26 -4.35
CA ASP A 323 19.35 -12.11 -3.32
C ASP A 323 17.90 -12.18 -3.84
N GLY A 324 17.70 -12.31 -5.15
CA GLY A 324 16.39 -12.36 -5.81
C GLY A 324 15.65 -11.00 -5.82
N TYR A 325 14.56 -10.95 -6.57
CA TYR A 325 13.75 -9.73 -6.70
C TYR A 325 12.88 -9.47 -5.46
N SER A 326 12.76 -8.19 -5.05
CA SER A 326 11.72 -7.74 -4.13
C SER A 326 10.35 -7.72 -4.82
N LEU A 327 9.25 -7.68 -4.05
CA LEU A 327 7.91 -7.57 -4.63
C LEU A 327 7.76 -6.33 -5.52
N ASP A 328 8.34 -5.19 -5.11
CA ASP A 328 8.32 -3.95 -5.88
C ASP A 328 9.09 -4.09 -7.21
N ASN A 329 10.24 -4.77 -7.19
CA ASN A 329 11.03 -5.01 -8.39
C ASN A 329 10.35 -6.01 -9.33
N ILE A 330 9.63 -7.00 -8.78
CA ILE A 330 8.83 -7.92 -9.59
C ILE A 330 7.73 -7.15 -10.31
N GLU A 331 7.02 -6.28 -9.62
CA GLU A 331 5.96 -5.48 -10.22
C GLU A 331 6.49 -4.48 -11.26
N SER A 332 7.49 -3.70 -10.87
CA SER A 332 8.02 -2.61 -11.71
C SER A 332 8.87 -3.09 -12.90
N LEU A 333 9.50 -4.25 -12.79
CA LEU A 333 10.40 -4.76 -13.82
C LEU A 333 9.90 -6.06 -14.44
N VAL A 334 9.70 -7.14 -13.66
CA VAL A 334 9.46 -8.48 -14.22
C VAL A 334 8.07 -8.59 -14.83
N LEU A 335 7.05 -8.09 -14.15
CA LEU A 335 5.66 -8.10 -14.65
C LEU A 335 5.51 -7.19 -15.87
N LYS A 336 6.08 -5.99 -15.84
CA LYS A 336 6.07 -5.09 -16.99
C LYS A 336 6.86 -5.65 -18.18
N LYS A 337 7.99 -6.32 -17.94
CA LYS A 337 8.75 -7.04 -18.96
C LYS A 337 7.92 -8.17 -19.59
N TYR A 338 7.19 -8.93 -18.77
CA TYR A 338 6.27 -9.95 -19.27
C TYR A 338 5.20 -9.33 -20.18
N GLN A 339 4.51 -8.29 -19.69
CA GLN A 339 3.46 -7.59 -20.45
C GLN A 339 3.99 -7.02 -21.78
N ALA A 340 5.17 -6.39 -21.75
CA ALA A 340 5.77 -5.84 -22.96
C ALA A 340 6.07 -6.91 -23.99
N ASN A 341 6.64 -8.06 -23.60
CA ASN A 341 6.91 -9.17 -24.52
C ASN A 341 5.62 -9.80 -25.06
N LEU A 342 4.61 -9.99 -24.20
CA LEU A 342 3.31 -10.54 -24.61
C LEU A 342 2.65 -9.66 -25.66
N LEU A 343 2.55 -8.35 -25.37
CA LEU A 343 1.88 -7.39 -26.27
C LEU A 343 2.71 -7.07 -27.52
N ALA A 344 4.02 -7.32 -27.47
CA ALA A 344 4.89 -7.29 -28.66
C ALA A 344 4.82 -8.57 -29.51
N GLY A 345 4.03 -9.58 -29.11
CA GLY A 345 3.91 -10.86 -29.83
C GLY A 345 5.13 -11.78 -29.69
N ARG A 346 6.01 -11.55 -28.72
CA ARG A 346 7.25 -12.33 -28.49
C ARG A 346 6.99 -13.53 -27.61
N ARG A 347 6.34 -14.54 -28.17
CA ARG A 347 5.83 -15.73 -27.44
C ARG A 347 6.88 -16.37 -26.54
N ASP A 348 8.02 -16.76 -27.08
CA ASP A 348 9.02 -17.53 -26.32
C ASP A 348 9.63 -16.69 -25.18
N SER A 349 9.84 -15.40 -25.42
CA SER A 349 10.29 -14.47 -24.40
C SER A 349 9.22 -14.25 -23.31
N ALA A 350 7.95 -14.15 -23.67
CA ALA A 350 6.86 -13.99 -22.72
C ALA A 350 6.72 -15.24 -21.83
N ILE A 351 6.81 -16.44 -22.42
CA ILE A 351 6.79 -17.71 -21.66
C ILE A 351 7.97 -17.77 -20.68
N ALA A 352 9.19 -17.49 -21.14
CA ALA A 352 10.38 -17.51 -20.29
C ALA A 352 10.25 -16.52 -19.12
N VAL A 353 9.76 -15.29 -19.38
CA VAL A 353 9.56 -14.29 -18.33
C VAL A 353 8.38 -14.65 -17.40
N SER A 354 7.34 -15.33 -17.89
CA SER A 354 6.25 -15.79 -17.02
C SER A 354 6.71 -16.86 -16.02
N MET A 355 7.57 -17.78 -16.44
CA MET A 355 8.20 -18.74 -15.54
C MET A 355 9.07 -18.05 -14.50
N GLN A 356 9.92 -17.12 -14.93
CA GLN A 356 10.72 -16.28 -14.04
C GLN A 356 9.84 -15.50 -13.05
N LEU A 357 8.68 -14.99 -13.50
CA LEU A 357 7.73 -14.26 -12.66
C LEU A 357 7.17 -15.15 -11.56
N CYS A 358 6.75 -16.38 -11.88
CA CYS A 358 6.24 -17.33 -10.90
C CYS A 358 7.29 -17.68 -9.83
N ASP A 359 8.50 -18.02 -10.26
CA ASP A 359 9.60 -18.39 -9.35
C ASP A 359 10.00 -17.20 -8.47
N SER A 360 10.08 -16.00 -9.08
CA SER A 360 10.43 -14.76 -8.37
C SER A 360 9.36 -14.37 -7.34
N LEU A 361 8.07 -14.52 -7.68
CA LEU A 361 6.96 -14.27 -6.76
C LEU A 361 7.01 -15.22 -5.56
N ALA A 362 7.14 -16.51 -5.79
CA ALA A 362 7.21 -17.49 -4.70
C ALA A 362 8.40 -17.19 -3.76
N GLY A 363 9.58 -16.92 -4.31
CA GLY A 363 10.75 -16.53 -3.55
C GLY A 363 10.59 -15.21 -2.80
N ALA A 364 10.02 -14.18 -3.44
CA ALA A 364 9.79 -12.87 -2.84
C ALA A 364 8.75 -12.92 -1.71
N PHE A 365 7.68 -13.70 -1.87
CA PHE A 365 6.70 -13.93 -0.80
C PHE A 365 7.31 -14.60 0.41
N LYS A 366 8.10 -15.63 0.20
CA LYS A 366 8.79 -16.33 1.31
C LYS A 366 9.69 -15.35 2.07
N ARG A 367 10.52 -14.58 1.35
CA ARG A 367 11.40 -13.56 1.95
C ARG A 367 10.62 -12.46 2.64
N ALA A 368 9.56 -11.94 2.01
CA ALA A 368 8.71 -10.91 2.61
C ALA A 368 8.07 -11.39 3.91
N LYS A 369 7.59 -12.64 3.95
CA LYS A 369 7.03 -13.24 5.16
C LYS A 369 8.07 -13.43 6.27
N GLU A 370 9.29 -13.82 5.93
CA GLU A 370 10.39 -13.97 6.89
C GLU A 370 10.84 -12.60 7.43
N ILE A 371 11.00 -11.60 6.56
CA ILE A 371 11.33 -10.22 6.94
C ILE A 371 10.21 -9.65 7.81
N ASP A 372 8.97 -9.83 7.40
CA ASP A 372 7.79 -9.34 8.10
C ASP A 372 7.68 -9.92 9.51
N ALA A 373 7.88 -11.23 9.67
CA ALA A 373 7.90 -11.89 10.97
C ALA A 373 9.05 -11.39 11.85
N ALA A 374 10.24 -11.16 11.27
CA ALA A 374 11.38 -10.63 11.99
C ALA A 374 11.16 -9.16 12.42
N GLU A 375 10.63 -8.33 11.53
CA GLU A 375 10.29 -6.93 11.84
C GLU A 375 9.21 -6.84 12.92
N GLN A 376 8.19 -7.68 12.83
CA GLN A 376 7.12 -7.75 13.82
C GLN A 376 7.66 -8.14 15.20
N ALA A 377 8.57 -9.13 15.28
CA ALA A 377 9.19 -9.51 16.54
C ALA A 377 9.98 -8.34 17.17
N VAL A 378 10.70 -7.57 16.34
CA VAL A 378 11.43 -6.37 16.80
C VAL A 378 10.46 -5.28 17.25
N ILE A 379 9.38 -5.04 16.51
CA ILE A 379 8.36 -4.05 16.88
C ILE A 379 7.71 -4.42 18.22
N VAL A 380 7.31 -5.69 18.40
CA VAL A 380 6.73 -6.17 19.66
C VAL A 380 7.72 -5.96 20.82
N SER A 381 8.97 -6.38 20.65
CA SER A 381 10.00 -6.17 21.67
C SER A 381 10.21 -4.68 22.00
N LYS A 382 10.14 -3.79 21.01
CA LYS A 382 10.25 -2.34 21.24
C LYS A 382 9.03 -1.75 21.91
N VAL A 383 7.84 -2.23 21.61
CA VAL A 383 6.60 -1.82 22.28
C VAL A 383 6.62 -2.26 23.76
N GLU A 384 7.07 -3.49 24.04
CA GLU A 384 7.29 -3.98 25.41
C GLU A 384 8.31 -3.11 26.15
N GLU A 385 9.46 -2.83 25.53
CA GLU A 385 10.49 -1.95 26.11
C GLU A 385 9.94 -0.55 26.44
N LEU A 386 9.16 0.04 25.52
CA LEU A 386 8.52 1.33 25.74
C LEU A 386 7.47 1.27 26.86
N GLY A 387 6.71 0.19 26.92
CA GLY A 387 5.76 -0.07 27.99
C GLY A 387 6.46 -0.16 29.36
N ASP A 388 7.56 -0.90 29.44
CA ASP A 388 8.37 -1.03 30.66
C ASP A 388 8.99 0.31 31.06
N GLN A 389 9.47 1.11 30.09
CA GLN A 389 10.00 2.45 30.35
C GLN A 389 8.92 3.38 30.89
N GLN A 390 7.70 3.34 30.35
CA GLN A 390 6.57 4.12 30.85
C GLN A 390 6.19 3.70 32.28
N VAL A 391 6.10 2.40 32.53
CA VAL A 391 5.83 1.87 33.89
C VAL A 391 6.96 2.25 34.86
N ALA A 392 8.21 2.20 34.42
CA ALA A 392 9.34 2.63 35.24
C ALA A 392 9.33 4.14 35.51
N ALA A 393 8.97 4.95 34.51
CA ALA A 393 8.82 6.40 34.65
C ALA A 393 7.66 6.74 35.59
N GLU A 394 6.50 6.07 35.46
CA GLU A 394 5.37 6.22 36.38
C GLU A 394 5.71 5.80 37.80
N ARG A 395 6.44 4.68 37.97
CA ARG A 395 6.95 4.27 39.29
C ARG A 395 7.90 5.31 39.87
N ARG A 396 8.79 5.90 39.09
CA ARG A 396 9.69 6.97 39.52
C ARG A 396 8.91 8.20 39.95
N ASN A 397 7.93 8.62 39.14
CA ASN A 397 7.04 9.73 39.47
C ASN A 397 6.18 9.44 40.70
N GLN A 398 5.71 8.20 40.87
CA GLN A 398 5.02 7.77 42.07
C GLN A 398 5.94 7.78 43.30
N LEU A 399 7.19 7.32 43.20
CA LEU A 399 8.18 7.37 44.26
C LEU A 399 8.55 8.82 44.63
N GLN A 400 8.67 9.72 43.67
CA GLN A 400 8.84 11.15 43.90
C GLN A 400 7.62 11.77 44.57
N ARG A 401 6.41 11.42 44.12
CA ARG A 401 5.15 11.84 44.76
C ARG A 401 5.04 11.25 46.18
N ILE A 402 5.39 9.97 46.38
CA ILE A 402 5.43 9.33 47.69
C ILE A 402 6.49 10.01 48.58
N GLY A 403 7.63 10.45 48.08
CA GLY A 403 8.62 11.25 48.80
C GLY A 403 8.06 12.60 49.27
N ILE A 404 7.37 13.31 48.36
CA ILE A 404 6.68 14.58 48.65
C ILE A 404 5.51 14.33 49.59
N PHE A 405 4.73 13.26 49.40
CA PHE A 405 3.64 12.88 50.31
C PHE A 405 4.12 12.29 51.61
N GLY A 406 5.29 11.64 51.64
CA GLY A 406 5.93 11.21 52.88
C GLY A 406 6.31 12.39 53.78
N LEU A 407 6.68 13.52 53.19
CA LEU A 407 6.90 14.77 53.92
C LEU A 407 5.57 15.36 54.47
N LEU A 408 4.51 15.30 53.65
CA LEU A 408 3.14 15.64 54.07
C LEU A 408 2.56 14.62 55.06
N PHE A 409 2.96 13.35 54.98
CA PHE A 409 2.52 12.25 55.82
C PHE A 409 3.01 12.36 57.27
N LEU A 410 4.22 12.89 57.48
CA LEU A 410 4.66 13.26 58.86
C LEU A 410 3.82 14.37 59.49
N ILE A 411 3.10 15.12 58.66
CA ILE A 411 2.16 16.17 59.05
C ILE A 411 0.75 15.60 59.26
N ILE A 412 0.40 14.49 58.65
CA ILE A 412 -0.97 13.96 58.61
C ILE A 412 -1.00 12.50 59.12
N LEU A 413 -0.30 12.22 60.24
CA LEU A 413 -0.29 10.87 60.84
C LEU A 413 -1.68 10.38 61.27
N GLY A 414 -2.68 11.28 61.39
CA GLY A 414 -4.07 10.96 61.72
C GLY A 414 -4.92 10.43 60.55
N TYR A 415 -4.43 10.58 59.29
CA TYR A 415 -5.21 10.20 58.11
C TYR A 415 -4.91 8.77 57.60
N MET A 416 -3.96 8.07 58.26
CA MET A 416 -3.44 6.78 57.78
C MET A 416 -4.34 5.58 57.98
N LEU A 417 -5.25 5.64 58.90
CA LEU A 417 -6.16 4.49 59.16
C LEU A 417 -7.25 4.34 58.09
N TYR A 418 -7.55 5.41 57.35
CA TYR A 418 -8.53 5.38 56.27
C TYR A 418 -7.97 4.83 54.96
N ARG A 419 -6.67 4.93 54.73
CA ARG A 419 -6.04 4.52 53.46
C ARG A 419 -5.65 3.03 53.37
N ARG A 420 -5.55 2.35 54.50
CA ARG A 420 -5.26 0.90 54.51
C ARG A 420 -6.37 0.08 53.85
N TYR A 421 -7.58 0.62 53.80
CA TYR A 421 -8.73 0.01 53.13
C TYR A 421 -8.72 0.21 51.61
N ASN A 422 -8.20 1.34 51.14
CA ASN A 422 -8.16 1.63 49.69
C ASN A 422 -6.97 0.98 48.94
N HIS A 423 -5.93 0.60 49.67
CA HIS A 423 -4.74 0.00 49.03
C HIS A 423 -5.05 -1.40 48.46
N HIS A 424 -6.00 -2.10 49.02
CA HIS A 424 -6.42 -3.42 48.53
C HIS A 424 -7.24 -3.33 47.21
N GLN A 425 -7.94 -2.23 47.01
CA GLN A 425 -8.73 -2.00 45.78
C GLN A 425 -7.83 -1.58 44.61
N LEU A 426 -6.79 -0.78 44.88
CA LEU A 426 -5.88 -0.31 43.83
C LEU A 426 -5.00 -1.44 43.27
N LYS A 427 -4.61 -2.39 44.12
CA LYS A 427 -3.82 -3.54 43.73
C LYS A 427 -4.60 -4.50 42.82
N LYS A 428 -5.88 -4.71 43.09
CA LYS A 428 -6.78 -5.48 42.24
C LYS A 428 -6.99 -4.82 40.85
N ALA A 429 -7.20 -3.51 40.85
CA ALA A 429 -7.37 -2.78 39.59
C ALA A 429 -6.10 -2.73 38.72
N HIS A 430 -4.91 -2.80 39.35
CA HIS A 430 -3.65 -2.82 38.61
C HIS A 430 -3.35 -4.21 38.01
N GLU A 431 -3.70 -5.27 38.72
CA GLU A 431 -3.59 -6.65 38.23
C GLU A 431 -4.61 -6.90 37.08
N GLU A 432 -5.85 -6.40 37.23
CA GLU A 432 -6.86 -6.44 36.16
C GLU A 432 -6.44 -5.63 34.93
N LEU A 433 -5.80 -4.47 35.09
CA LEU A 433 -5.33 -3.64 33.98
C LEU A 433 -4.15 -4.25 33.24
N GLN A 434 -3.25 -4.97 33.93
CA GLN A 434 -2.14 -5.70 33.28
C GLN A 434 -2.63 -6.93 32.49
N GLU A 435 -3.67 -7.61 33.01
CA GLU A 435 -4.28 -8.75 32.34
C GLU A 435 -5.05 -8.29 31.08
N ASP A 436 -5.75 -7.14 31.16
CA ASP A 436 -6.44 -6.52 30.02
C ASP A 436 -5.47 -5.98 28.97
N LEU A 437 -4.34 -5.38 29.36
CA LEU A 437 -3.30 -4.91 28.43
C LEU A 437 -2.64 -6.07 27.68
N GLY A 438 -2.32 -7.17 28.36
CA GLY A 438 -1.78 -8.37 27.72
C GLY A 438 -2.74 -8.99 26.69
N THR A 439 -4.04 -8.96 26.98
CA THR A 439 -5.08 -9.47 26.07
C THR A 439 -5.28 -8.55 24.86
N ILE A 440 -5.24 -7.23 25.06
CA ILE A 440 -5.34 -6.23 23.98
C ILE A 440 -4.11 -6.30 23.06
N GLU A 441 -2.92 -6.52 23.60
CA GLU A 441 -1.68 -6.58 22.84
C GLU A 441 -1.62 -7.82 21.94
N THR A 442 -2.02 -9.00 22.43
CA THR A 442 -2.13 -10.21 21.62
C THR A 442 -3.18 -10.07 20.52
N VAL A 443 -4.35 -9.52 20.83
CA VAL A 443 -5.43 -9.29 19.85
C VAL A 443 -5.02 -8.22 18.82
N ALA A 444 -4.33 -7.16 19.23
CA ALA A 444 -3.85 -6.11 18.32
C ALA A 444 -2.76 -6.64 17.37
N THR A 445 -1.89 -7.53 17.85
CA THR A 445 -0.81 -8.13 17.06
C THR A 445 -1.36 -9.10 16.00
N GLU A 446 -2.30 -9.96 16.39
CA GLU A 446 -2.99 -10.86 15.46
C GLU A 446 -3.82 -10.08 14.43
N ARG A 447 -4.51 -9.02 14.87
CA ARG A 447 -5.32 -8.18 13.99
C ARG A 447 -4.47 -7.42 12.96
N SER A 448 -3.34 -6.86 13.37
CA SER A 448 -2.39 -6.17 12.47
C SER A 448 -1.81 -7.11 11.41
N ARG A 449 -1.49 -8.36 11.80
CA ARG A 449 -1.01 -9.38 10.86
C ARG A 449 -2.08 -9.74 9.84
N THR A 450 -3.30 -10.02 10.31
CA THR A 450 -4.44 -10.36 9.44
C THR A 450 -4.81 -9.21 8.51
N GLU A 451 -4.84 -7.98 9.02
CA GLU A 451 -5.13 -6.78 8.21
C GLU A 451 -4.09 -6.54 7.11
N THR A 452 -2.83 -6.89 7.36
CA THR A 452 -1.76 -6.73 6.36
C THR A 452 -1.83 -7.81 5.28
N GLU A 453 -2.03 -9.06 5.67
CA GLU A 453 -2.23 -10.16 4.72
C GLU A 453 -3.47 -9.88 3.84
N GLN A 454 -4.54 -9.35 4.42
CA GLN A 454 -5.74 -8.95 3.70
C GLN A 454 -5.49 -7.81 2.70
N ARG A 455 -4.70 -6.79 3.09
CA ARG A 455 -4.36 -5.68 2.20
C ARG A 455 -3.52 -6.12 1.01
N PHE A 456 -2.55 -7.01 1.22
CA PHE A 456 -1.75 -7.58 0.12
C PHE A 456 -2.61 -8.41 -0.83
N ALA A 457 -3.47 -9.28 -0.29
CA ALA A 457 -4.38 -10.09 -1.09
C ALA A 457 -5.34 -9.20 -1.90
N ALA A 458 -5.92 -8.19 -1.27
CA ALA A 458 -6.80 -7.21 -1.94
C ALA A 458 -6.08 -6.42 -3.04
N ALA A 459 -4.83 -6.01 -2.81
CA ALA A 459 -4.04 -5.29 -3.81
C ALA A 459 -3.71 -6.16 -5.04
N ILE A 460 -3.39 -7.45 -4.83
CA ILE A 460 -3.19 -8.40 -5.93
C ILE A 460 -4.50 -8.54 -6.72
N GLN A 461 -5.60 -8.81 -6.05
CA GLN A 461 -6.89 -9.05 -6.66
C GLN A 461 -7.40 -7.83 -7.44
N GLN A 462 -7.28 -6.64 -6.86
CA GLN A 462 -7.68 -5.39 -7.51
C GLN A 462 -6.94 -5.18 -8.84
N ARG A 463 -5.68 -5.57 -8.93
CA ARG A 463 -4.88 -5.44 -10.16
C ARG A 463 -5.21 -6.49 -11.22
N LEU A 464 -5.67 -7.66 -10.83
CA LEU A 464 -6.10 -8.71 -11.74
C LEU A 464 -7.43 -8.38 -12.42
N THR A 465 -8.30 -7.63 -11.75
CA THR A 465 -9.70 -7.39 -12.17
C THR A 465 -9.95 -6.04 -12.87
N HIS A 466 -8.91 -5.21 -13.03
CA HIS A 466 -9.04 -3.87 -13.65
C HIS A 466 -8.72 -3.83 -15.15
N ALA A 467 -8.60 -4.98 -15.84
CA ALA A 467 -8.45 -4.97 -17.28
C ALA A 467 -9.73 -4.41 -17.94
N PRO A 468 -9.61 -3.43 -18.86
CA PRO A 468 -10.79 -2.90 -19.53
C PRO A 468 -11.46 -4.02 -20.33
N LEU A 469 -12.78 -4.15 -20.17
CA LEU A 469 -13.56 -5.12 -20.93
C LEU A 469 -13.54 -4.76 -22.43
N PRO A 470 -13.40 -5.76 -23.32
CA PRO A 470 -13.40 -5.50 -24.76
C PRO A 470 -14.77 -4.94 -25.17
N GLN A 471 -14.73 -3.87 -25.96
CA GLN A 471 -15.94 -3.23 -26.50
C GLN A 471 -16.04 -3.51 -28.00
N ARG A 472 -17.13 -4.13 -28.38
CA ARG A 472 -17.43 -4.41 -29.79
C ARG A 472 -18.94 -4.27 -30.04
N LYS A 473 -19.33 -3.89 -31.25
CA LYS A 473 -20.74 -3.58 -31.56
C LYS A 473 -21.67 -4.78 -31.45
N ASP A 474 -21.18 -5.97 -31.71
CA ASP A 474 -21.88 -7.26 -31.69
C ASP A 474 -21.71 -8.06 -30.40
N LEU A 475 -21.10 -7.47 -29.39
CA LEU A 475 -20.88 -8.07 -28.06
C LEU A 475 -21.42 -7.15 -26.97
N ASP A 476 -22.21 -7.71 -26.07
CA ASP A 476 -22.49 -7.11 -24.76
C ASP A 476 -21.80 -7.96 -23.67
N LEU A 477 -20.92 -7.35 -22.93
CA LEU A 477 -20.15 -7.99 -21.87
C LEU A 477 -20.21 -7.14 -20.60
N TYR A 478 -20.73 -7.73 -19.53
CA TYR A 478 -20.84 -7.07 -18.22
C TYR A 478 -20.24 -7.97 -17.15
N VAL A 479 -19.44 -7.39 -16.28
CA VAL A 479 -18.82 -8.09 -15.16
C VAL A 479 -18.94 -7.23 -13.90
N SER A 480 -19.26 -7.86 -12.79
CA SER A 480 -19.20 -7.25 -11.47
C SER A 480 -18.40 -8.15 -10.54
N GLN A 481 -17.55 -7.53 -9.75
CA GLN A 481 -16.88 -8.17 -8.64
C GLN A 481 -16.95 -7.23 -7.43
N THR A 482 -17.66 -7.67 -6.41
CA THR A 482 -17.72 -6.99 -5.12
C THR A 482 -16.81 -7.74 -4.15
N PRO A 483 -15.75 -7.12 -3.65
CA PRO A 483 -14.84 -7.77 -2.72
C PRO A 483 -15.54 -8.17 -1.42
N GLY A 484 -15.17 -9.34 -0.90
CA GLY A 484 -15.56 -9.79 0.42
C GLY A 484 -14.80 -9.06 1.54
N THR A 485 -15.16 -9.34 2.79
CA THR A 485 -14.43 -8.84 3.98
C THR A 485 -13.06 -9.50 4.14
N MET A 486 -12.93 -10.70 3.61
CA MET A 486 -11.64 -11.39 3.42
C MET A 486 -11.36 -11.39 1.92
N PRO A 487 -10.22 -10.88 1.46
CA PRO A 487 -9.89 -10.97 0.04
C PRO A 487 -9.98 -12.42 -0.40
N GLY A 488 -10.88 -12.68 -1.34
CA GLY A 488 -11.12 -14.00 -1.88
C GLY A 488 -10.16 -14.33 -3.03
N GLY A 489 -10.31 -15.52 -3.57
CA GLY A 489 -9.58 -15.97 -4.74
C GLY A 489 -10.38 -15.86 -6.03
N SER A 490 -11.46 -15.09 -6.05
CA SER A 490 -12.29 -14.93 -7.26
C SER A 490 -11.61 -14.02 -8.27
N PHE A 491 -11.66 -14.43 -9.52
CA PHE A 491 -11.05 -13.70 -10.64
C PHE A 491 -11.86 -13.91 -11.91
N TYR A 492 -11.69 -13.03 -12.85
CA TYR A 492 -12.16 -13.15 -14.22
C TYR A 492 -11.17 -12.52 -15.18
N ASP A 493 -11.24 -12.93 -16.44
CA ASP A 493 -10.54 -12.22 -17.52
C ASP A 493 -11.24 -12.43 -18.85
N THR A 494 -10.97 -11.53 -19.77
CA THR A 494 -11.55 -11.55 -21.13
C THR A 494 -10.51 -11.08 -22.14
N LEU A 495 -10.38 -11.79 -23.24
CA LEU A 495 -9.50 -11.44 -24.33
C LEU A 495 -10.25 -11.57 -25.67
N LEU A 496 -10.27 -10.52 -26.43
CA LEU A 496 -10.84 -10.51 -27.79
C LEU A 496 -9.71 -10.61 -28.82
N CYS A 497 -9.71 -11.71 -29.57
CA CYS A 497 -8.79 -11.94 -30.66
C CYS A 497 -9.60 -12.06 -31.94
N ASP A 498 -9.51 -11.08 -32.82
CA ASP A 498 -10.31 -10.97 -34.05
C ASP A 498 -11.82 -11.13 -33.77
N ASP A 499 -12.43 -12.20 -34.23
CA ASP A 499 -13.86 -12.49 -34.02
C ASP A 499 -14.13 -13.45 -32.87
N THR A 500 -13.13 -13.80 -32.11
CA THR A 500 -13.22 -14.76 -31.01
C THR A 500 -13.04 -14.11 -29.66
N LEU A 501 -14.04 -14.21 -28.78
CA LEU A 501 -13.94 -13.82 -27.37
C LEU A 501 -13.53 -15.03 -26.54
N LEU A 502 -12.35 -14.98 -25.94
CA LEU A 502 -11.96 -15.89 -24.88
C LEU A 502 -12.26 -15.23 -23.53
N PHE A 503 -12.80 -15.98 -22.63
CA PHE A 503 -13.12 -15.47 -21.27
C PHE A 503 -13.00 -16.57 -20.24
N CYS A 504 -12.70 -16.18 -19.01
CA CYS A 504 -12.72 -17.08 -17.88
C CYS A 504 -13.34 -16.42 -16.65
N ILE A 505 -13.85 -17.26 -15.77
CA ILE A 505 -14.28 -16.89 -14.42
C ILE A 505 -13.93 -18.05 -13.48
N GLY A 506 -13.48 -17.73 -12.29
CA GLY A 506 -13.09 -18.77 -11.34
C GLY A 506 -12.91 -18.27 -9.92
N SER A 507 -12.69 -19.21 -9.01
CA SER A 507 -12.48 -18.97 -7.59
C SER A 507 -11.49 -19.99 -7.01
N ALA A 508 -10.47 -19.52 -6.30
CA ALA A 508 -9.52 -20.39 -5.59
C ALA A 508 -10.12 -20.84 -4.25
N ALA A 509 -9.98 -22.13 -3.93
CA ALA A 509 -10.51 -22.73 -2.71
C ALA A 509 -9.63 -22.43 -1.49
N ALA A 510 -9.34 -21.13 -1.26
CA ALA A 510 -8.56 -20.61 -0.16
C ALA A 510 -9.04 -19.19 0.19
N GLN A 511 -8.46 -18.58 1.22
CA GLN A 511 -8.74 -17.19 1.60
C GLN A 511 -7.44 -16.41 1.78
N GLY A 512 -7.53 -15.08 1.71
CA GLY A 512 -6.40 -14.20 1.92
C GLY A 512 -5.33 -14.30 0.83
N ILE A 513 -4.07 -14.26 1.25
CA ILE A 513 -2.93 -14.17 0.33
C ILE A 513 -2.76 -15.42 -0.54
N ASP A 514 -3.06 -16.58 0.02
CA ASP A 514 -2.95 -17.85 -0.69
C ASP A 514 -3.97 -17.92 -1.83
N ALA A 515 -5.20 -17.49 -1.59
CA ALA A 515 -6.24 -17.39 -2.62
C ALA A 515 -5.88 -16.40 -3.72
N ALA A 516 -5.42 -15.21 -3.33
CA ALA A 516 -5.02 -14.17 -4.29
C ALA A 516 -3.84 -14.59 -5.16
N THR A 517 -2.88 -15.35 -4.59
CA THR A 517 -1.72 -15.88 -5.33
C THR A 517 -2.14 -16.95 -6.32
N ALA A 518 -3.00 -17.90 -5.90
CA ALA A 518 -3.52 -18.92 -6.80
C ALA A 518 -4.32 -18.31 -7.95
N ALA A 519 -5.18 -17.33 -7.66
CA ALA A 519 -5.92 -16.58 -8.67
C ALA A 519 -4.99 -15.87 -9.66
N ALA A 520 -3.90 -15.25 -9.17
CA ALA A 520 -2.92 -14.58 -10.01
C ALA A 520 -2.19 -15.55 -10.97
N MET A 521 -1.84 -16.73 -10.48
CA MET A 521 -1.23 -17.78 -11.32
C MET A 521 -2.16 -18.21 -12.44
N VAL A 522 -3.42 -18.53 -12.11
CA VAL A 522 -4.41 -18.95 -13.11
C VAL A 522 -4.68 -17.85 -14.12
N TRP A 523 -4.82 -16.61 -13.65
CA TRP A 523 -5.02 -15.45 -14.51
C TRP A 523 -3.85 -15.26 -15.51
N ALA A 524 -2.61 -15.35 -15.03
CA ALA A 524 -1.43 -15.21 -15.88
C ALA A 524 -1.35 -16.31 -16.94
N GLN A 525 -1.65 -17.56 -16.56
CA GLN A 525 -1.66 -18.70 -17.46
C GLN A 525 -2.79 -18.61 -18.48
N PHE A 526 -4.02 -18.28 -18.02
CA PHE A 526 -5.15 -18.05 -18.94
C PHE A 526 -4.78 -16.99 -19.95
N ARG A 527 -4.30 -15.83 -19.53
CA ARG A 527 -3.98 -14.73 -20.43
C ARG A 527 -2.90 -15.06 -21.44
N THR A 528 -1.88 -15.79 -21.00
CA THR A 528 -0.82 -16.26 -21.87
C THR A 528 -1.36 -17.26 -22.90
N ALA A 529 -2.07 -18.27 -22.47
CA ALA A 529 -2.60 -19.31 -23.36
C ALA A 529 -3.67 -18.77 -24.32
N ALA A 530 -4.56 -17.89 -23.82
CA ALA A 530 -5.58 -17.23 -24.61
C ALA A 530 -4.98 -16.33 -25.72
N ALA A 531 -3.90 -15.58 -25.41
CA ALA A 531 -3.21 -14.74 -26.39
C ALA A 531 -2.60 -15.54 -27.55
N PHE A 532 -2.32 -16.83 -27.33
CA PHE A 532 -1.84 -17.76 -28.36
C PHE A 532 -2.94 -18.61 -28.98
N GLY A 533 -4.20 -18.31 -28.71
CA GLY A 533 -5.36 -18.98 -29.32
C GLY A 533 -5.53 -20.42 -28.90
N GLN A 534 -5.06 -20.81 -27.69
CA GLN A 534 -5.25 -22.17 -27.19
C GLN A 534 -6.74 -22.43 -26.91
N ALA A 535 -7.16 -23.66 -27.12
CA ALA A 535 -8.55 -24.08 -26.85
C ALA A 535 -8.85 -24.15 -25.34
N PRO A 536 -10.11 -23.95 -24.89
CA PRO A 536 -10.49 -23.93 -23.49
C PRO A 536 -9.99 -25.10 -22.67
N GLU A 537 -10.09 -26.33 -23.18
CA GLU A 537 -9.62 -27.53 -22.51
C GLU A 537 -8.09 -27.56 -22.37
N GLN A 538 -7.35 -27.03 -23.32
CA GLN A 538 -5.89 -26.94 -23.23
C GLN A 538 -5.48 -25.97 -22.13
N ILE A 539 -6.21 -24.84 -22.01
CA ILE A 539 -5.99 -23.84 -20.97
C ILE A 539 -6.28 -24.46 -19.57
N VAL A 540 -7.45 -25.11 -19.43
CA VAL A 540 -7.83 -25.71 -18.14
C VAL A 540 -6.89 -26.82 -17.70
N ASN A 541 -6.48 -27.69 -18.63
CA ASN A 541 -5.53 -28.75 -18.31
C ASN A 541 -4.15 -28.19 -17.90
N ALA A 542 -3.63 -27.21 -18.63
CA ALA A 542 -2.35 -26.58 -18.29
C ALA A 542 -2.41 -25.88 -16.92
N VAL A 543 -3.53 -25.21 -16.60
CA VAL A 543 -3.77 -24.60 -15.28
C VAL A 543 -3.81 -25.67 -14.20
N SER A 544 -4.53 -26.78 -14.44
CA SER A 544 -4.65 -27.87 -13.47
C SER A 544 -3.30 -28.52 -13.13
N ASP A 545 -2.49 -28.76 -14.15
CA ASP A 545 -1.13 -29.33 -13.96
C ASP A 545 -0.25 -28.37 -13.15
N ALA A 546 -0.26 -27.09 -13.49
CA ALA A 546 0.56 -26.10 -12.79
C ALA A 546 0.16 -25.89 -11.33
N ILE A 547 -1.12 -26.00 -11.00
CA ILE A 547 -1.61 -25.92 -9.61
C ILE A 547 -1.20 -27.19 -8.84
N ALA A 548 -1.35 -28.35 -9.46
CA ALA A 548 -1.01 -29.63 -8.83
C ALA A 548 0.51 -29.75 -8.52
N ASP A 549 1.36 -29.19 -9.39
CA ASP A 549 2.81 -29.18 -9.21
C ASP A 549 3.31 -28.11 -8.23
N GLY A 550 2.49 -27.10 -7.92
CA GLY A 550 2.90 -25.92 -7.14
C GLY A 550 2.25 -25.79 -5.77
N GLN A 551 1.20 -24.98 -5.68
CA GLN A 551 0.61 -24.54 -4.41
C GLN A 551 -0.42 -25.51 -3.80
N ASN A 552 -0.89 -26.47 -4.57
CA ASN A 552 -1.92 -27.45 -4.16
C ASN A 552 -3.24 -26.80 -3.64
N ILE A 553 -3.58 -25.62 -4.15
CA ILE A 553 -4.84 -24.91 -3.86
C ILE A 553 -5.78 -25.12 -5.03
N PRO A 554 -6.84 -25.93 -4.88
CA PRO A 554 -7.77 -26.18 -5.96
C PRO A 554 -8.46 -24.91 -6.44
N VAL A 555 -8.67 -24.80 -7.75
CA VAL A 555 -9.34 -23.65 -8.36
C VAL A 555 -10.55 -24.10 -9.17
N ARG A 556 -11.73 -23.58 -8.84
CA ARG A 556 -12.90 -23.69 -9.68
C ARG A 556 -12.73 -22.74 -10.86
N LEU A 557 -12.84 -23.26 -12.07
CA LEU A 557 -12.52 -22.48 -13.27
C LEU A 557 -13.48 -22.85 -14.39
N PHE A 558 -14.03 -21.84 -15.03
CA PHE A 558 -14.72 -21.95 -16.30
C PHE A 558 -13.96 -21.15 -17.36
N VAL A 559 -13.69 -21.78 -18.50
CA VAL A 559 -13.08 -21.12 -19.66
C VAL A 559 -13.99 -21.28 -20.86
N GLY A 560 -14.32 -20.18 -21.53
CA GLY A 560 -15.13 -20.14 -22.72
C GLY A 560 -14.42 -19.46 -23.88
N GLN A 561 -14.69 -19.97 -25.08
CA GLN A 561 -14.26 -19.41 -26.36
C GLN A 561 -15.49 -19.26 -27.24
N LEU A 562 -15.91 -18.01 -27.45
CA LEU A 562 -17.10 -17.66 -28.24
C LEU A 562 -16.69 -17.02 -29.57
N ASP A 563 -17.05 -17.67 -30.66
CA ASP A 563 -16.98 -17.08 -31.99
C ASP A 563 -18.17 -16.10 -32.16
N LEU A 564 -17.85 -14.83 -32.25
CA LEU A 564 -18.88 -13.78 -32.35
C LEU A 564 -19.60 -13.75 -33.70
N THR A 565 -19.01 -14.36 -34.75
CA THR A 565 -19.62 -14.44 -36.07
C THR A 565 -20.66 -15.57 -36.15
N THR A 566 -20.30 -16.75 -35.66
CA THR A 566 -21.18 -17.94 -35.73
C THR A 566 -22.02 -18.12 -34.49
N GLY A 567 -21.60 -17.60 -33.33
CA GLY A 567 -22.16 -17.86 -32.03
C GLY A 567 -21.76 -19.20 -31.43
N GLN A 568 -20.83 -19.93 -32.03
CA GLN A 568 -20.34 -21.18 -31.48
C GLN A 568 -19.54 -20.90 -30.21
N LEU A 569 -19.99 -21.49 -29.12
CA LEU A 569 -19.29 -21.46 -27.82
C LEU A 569 -18.64 -22.82 -27.59
N ARG A 570 -17.35 -22.85 -27.50
CA ARG A 570 -16.56 -23.95 -26.98
C ARG A 570 -16.16 -23.62 -25.55
N TYR A 571 -16.34 -24.53 -24.61
CA TYR A 571 -16.07 -24.24 -23.22
C TYR A 571 -15.59 -25.47 -22.46
N CYS A 572 -14.91 -25.23 -21.37
CA CYS A 572 -14.41 -26.26 -20.46
C CYS A 572 -14.65 -25.81 -19.01
N ASN A 573 -15.24 -26.69 -18.21
CA ASN A 573 -15.54 -26.43 -16.80
C ASN A 573 -14.68 -27.31 -15.91
N ALA A 574 -14.08 -26.75 -14.89
CA ALA A 574 -13.34 -27.43 -13.83
C ALA A 574 -13.95 -27.04 -12.47
N GLY A 575 -15.07 -27.66 -12.14
CA GLY A 575 -15.75 -27.51 -10.85
C GLY A 575 -16.37 -26.13 -10.56
N ASN A 576 -16.47 -25.22 -11.56
CA ASN A 576 -17.17 -23.95 -11.37
C ASN A 576 -18.68 -24.16 -11.43
N ASN A 577 -19.43 -23.22 -10.84
CA ASN A 577 -20.88 -23.26 -10.82
C ASN A 577 -21.46 -23.35 -12.23
N THR A 578 -22.55 -24.11 -12.38
CA THR A 578 -23.20 -24.31 -13.68
C THR A 578 -23.72 -23.01 -14.25
N PRO A 579 -23.21 -22.56 -15.40
CA PRO A 579 -23.67 -21.31 -16.01
C PRO A 579 -25.15 -21.39 -16.40
N LEU A 580 -25.82 -20.23 -16.43
CA LEU A 580 -27.20 -20.10 -16.87
C LEU A 580 -27.23 -19.55 -18.30
N LEU A 581 -28.05 -20.18 -19.13
CA LEU A 581 -28.35 -19.69 -20.46
C LEU A 581 -29.80 -19.16 -20.48
N THR A 582 -29.96 -17.88 -20.84
CA THR A 582 -31.31 -17.31 -20.96
C THR A 582 -31.81 -17.46 -22.39
N ASP A 583 -32.99 -18.04 -22.48
CA ASP A 583 -33.85 -18.03 -23.66
C ASP A 583 -35.23 -17.48 -23.23
N GLU A 584 -36.31 -17.92 -23.81
CA GLU A 584 -37.67 -17.71 -23.29
C GLU A 584 -37.81 -18.29 -21.86
N GLU A 585 -37.00 -19.29 -21.54
CA GLU A 585 -36.80 -19.85 -20.19
C GLU A 585 -35.30 -19.85 -19.81
N ILE A 586 -34.98 -19.88 -18.50
CA ILE A 586 -33.61 -20.09 -18.05
C ILE A 586 -33.31 -21.57 -18.06
N SER A 587 -32.30 -21.97 -18.82
CA SER A 587 -31.72 -23.31 -18.84
C SER A 587 -30.32 -23.33 -18.23
N LEU A 588 -29.92 -24.51 -17.77
CA LEU A 588 -28.52 -24.74 -17.36
C LEU A 588 -27.69 -25.03 -18.60
N LEU A 589 -26.52 -24.42 -18.69
CA LEU A 589 -25.54 -24.83 -19.68
C LEU A 589 -25.08 -26.25 -19.33
N PRO A 590 -25.13 -27.23 -20.24
CA PRO A 590 -24.59 -28.54 -19.96
C PRO A 590 -23.11 -28.46 -19.56
N ILE A 591 -22.74 -29.04 -18.43
CA ILE A 591 -21.35 -29.15 -17.99
C ILE A 591 -21.10 -30.57 -17.48
N ASP A 592 -19.85 -31.04 -17.64
CA ASP A 592 -19.41 -32.24 -16.99
C ASP A 592 -19.23 -31.97 -15.49
N ASP A 593 -19.62 -32.92 -14.65
CA ASP A 593 -19.37 -32.85 -13.20
C ASP A 593 -17.90 -33.23 -12.93
N THR A 594 -17.05 -32.22 -12.98
CA THR A 594 -15.60 -32.34 -12.84
C THR A 594 -15.10 -31.70 -11.55
N ALA A 595 -14.02 -32.24 -10.99
CA ALA A 595 -13.36 -31.67 -9.83
C ALA A 595 -12.75 -30.28 -10.20
N PRO A 596 -12.54 -29.38 -9.21
CA PRO A 596 -11.77 -28.15 -9.43
C PRO A 596 -10.36 -28.43 -9.97
N ALA A 597 -9.83 -27.54 -10.78
CA ALA A 597 -8.47 -27.66 -11.33
C ALA A 597 -7.44 -27.76 -10.21
N GLY A 598 -6.48 -28.68 -10.36
CA GLY A 598 -5.45 -28.93 -9.36
C GLY A 598 -5.89 -29.78 -8.15
N SER A 599 -7.17 -30.23 -8.09
CA SER A 599 -7.64 -31.08 -6.98
C SER A 599 -7.03 -32.47 -7.00
N GLN A 600 -6.81 -33.01 -8.19
CA GLN A 600 -6.28 -34.37 -8.39
C GLN A 600 -5.28 -34.35 -9.55
N PRO A 601 -4.02 -34.78 -9.32
CA PRO A 601 -3.03 -34.90 -10.39
C PRO A 601 -3.51 -35.81 -11.53
N GLY A 602 -3.30 -35.37 -12.77
CA GLY A 602 -3.65 -36.16 -13.96
C GLY A 602 -5.12 -36.15 -14.34
N THR A 603 -5.94 -35.30 -13.72
CA THR A 603 -7.32 -35.07 -14.18
C THR A 603 -7.31 -34.43 -15.57
N VAL A 604 -8.04 -35.02 -16.52
CA VAL A 604 -8.17 -34.50 -17.88
C VAL A 604 -9.55 -33.86 -18.04
N TYR A 605 -9.54 -32.57 -18.37
CA TYR A 605 -10.76 -31.82 -18.66
C TYR A 605 -11.00 -31.76 -20.16
N THR A 606 -12.27 -31.94 -20.56
CA THR A 606 -12.71 -31.98 -21.95
C THR A 606 -13.57 -30.76 -22.29
N ALA A 607 -13.49 -30.32 -23.54
CA ALA A 607 -14.34 -29.24 -24.01
C ALA A 607 -15.74 -29.73 -24.37
N GLN A 608 -16.72 -28.89 -24.15
CA GLN A 608 -18.06 -29.00 -24.64
C GLN A 608 -18.37 -27.87 -25.61
N GLU A 609 -19.35 -28.03 -26.45
CA GLU A 609 -19.75 -27.06 -27.49
C GLU A 609 -21.24 -26.80 -27.45
N THR A 610 -21.63 -25.57 -27.66
CA THR A 610 -23.01 -25.14 -27.86
C THR A 610 -23.05 -23.90 -28.76
N THR A 611 -24.25 -23.44 -29.09
CA THR A 611 -24.41 -22.22 -29.88
C THR A 611 -25.21 -21.18 -29.10
N ILE A 612 -24.66 -19.98 -28.98
CA ILE A 612 -25.35 -18.83 -28.40
C ILE A 612 -25.97 -18.02 -29.56
N ALA A 613 -27.29 -18.09 -29.67
CA ALA A 613 -28.02 -17.30 -30.66
C ALA A 613 -27.94 -15.80 -30.33
N PRO A 614 -28.07 -14.90 -31.33
CA PRO A 614 -28.15 -13.47 -31.07
C PRO A 614 -29.24 -13.13 -30.04
N GLY A 615 -28.91 -12.29 -29.07
CA GLY A 615 -29.85 -11.85 -28.02
C GLY A 615 -29.96 -12.80 -26.82
N LYS A 616 -29.36 -14.01 -26.86
CA LYS A 616 -29.29 -14.91 -25.71
C LYS A 616 -28.15 -14.50 -24.78
N LEU A 617 -28.36 -14.67 -23.46
CA LEU A 617 -27.38 -14.35 -22.45
C LEU A 617 -26.76 -15.62 -21.90
N LEU A 618 -25.45 -15.67 -21.85
CA LEU A 618 -24.71 -16.60 -21.00
C LEU A 618 -24.36 -15.89 -19.69
N PHE A 619 -24.78 -16.47 -18.58
CA PHE A 619 -24.59 -15.89 -17.26
C PHE A 619 -23.75 -16.84 -16.38
N LEU A 620 -22.65 -16.33 -15.88
CA LEU A 620 -21.67 -17.05 -15.06
C LEU A 620 -21.52 -16.34 -13.71
N TYR A 621 -21.23 -17.13 -12.71
CA TYR A 621 -21.01 -16.63 -11.34
C TYR A 621 -20.09 -17.56 -10.55
N THR A 622 -19.42 -17.01 -9.52
CA THR A 622 -18.63 -17.78 -8.58
C THR A 622 -19.46 -18.23 -7.38
N ASP A 623 -18.92 -19.17 -6.62
CA ASP A 623 -19.53 -19.72 -5.41
C ASP A 623 -19.87 -18.68 -4.34
N GLY A 624 -19.09 -17.60 -4.22
CA GLY A 624 -19.40 -16.50 -3.32
C GLY A 624 -20.80 -15.93 -3.48
N ILE A 625 -21.39 -15.95 -4.70
CA ILE A 625 -22.78 -15.54 -4.91
C ILE A 625 -23.76 -16.51 -4.22
N ALA A 626 -23.55 -17.81 -4.39
CA ALA A 626 -24.41 -18.82 -3.78
C ALA A 626 -24.25 -18.86 -2.25
N GLU A 627 -23.05 -18.55 -1.76
CA GLU A 627 -22.70 -18.51 -0.34
C GLU A 627 -23.00 -17.17 0.35
N ALA A 628 -23.46 -16.17 -0.40
CA ALA A 628 -23.84 -14.86 0.13
C ALA A 628 -24.90 -14.99 1.23
N LYS A 629 -24.76 -14.17 2.28
CA LYS A 629 -25.61 -14.19 3.48
C LYS A 629 -26.42 -12.91 3.63
N ASP A 630 -27.64 -13.06 4.13
CA ASP A 630 -28.46 -11.94 4.57
C ASP A 630 -28.10 -11.50 6.01
N ALA A 631 -28.80 -10.50 6.53
CA ALA A 631 -28.60 -9.96 7.88
C ALA A 631 -28.83 -10.98 9.00
N ASP A 632 -29.62 -12.03 8.77
CA ASP A 632 -29.92 -13.11 9.69
C ASP A 632 -28.91 -14.28 9.54
N GLY A 633 -27.92 -14.16 8.65
CA GLY A 633 -26.89 -15.16 8.39
C GLY A 633 -27.36 -16.33 7.52
N LYS A 634 -28.52 -16.22 6.89
CA LYS A 634 -29.08 -17.24 6.00
C LYS A 634 -28.38 -17.12 4.64
N THR A 635 -27.87 -18.25 4.14
CA THR A 635 -27.20 -18.35 2.85
C THR A 635 -28.21 -18.29 1.70
N LEU A 636 -27.86 -17.59 0.63
CA LEU A 636 -28.68 -17.47 -0.59
C LEU A 636 -28.93 -18.83 -1.24
N GLY A 637 -27.88 -19.57 -1.52
CA GLY A 637 -27.93 -20.88 -2.15
C GLY A 637 -28.29 -20.85 -3.63
N ASP A 638 -27.80 -21.81 -4.38
CA ASP A 638 -28.04 -21.90 -5.85
C ASP A 638 -29.51 -21.90 -6.28
N LYS A 639 -30.37 -22.59 -5.54
CA LYS A 639 -31.79 -22.69 -5.90
C LYS A 639 -32.47 -21.33 -5.82
N GLN A 640 -32.23 -20.57 -4.75
CA GLN A 640 -32.85 -19.25 -4.58
C GLN A 640 -32.25 -18.26 -5.57
N PHE A 641 -30.92 -18.31 -5.80
CA PHE A 641 -30.25 -17.48 -6.78
C PHE A 641 -30.77 -17.70 -8.21
N ARG A 642 -30.94 -18.95 -8.63
CA ARG A 642 -31.58 -19.27 -9.92
C ARG A 642 -33.00 -18.71 -10.02
N GLY A 643 -33.75 -18.71 -8.92
CA GLY A 643 -35.06 -18.07 -8.83
C GLY A 643 -35.00 -16.56 -9.08
N MET A 644 -33.99 -15.88 -8.51
CA MET A 644 -33.75 -14.45 -8.74
C MET A 644 -33.35 -14.18 -10.19
N ALA A 645 -32.49 -15.00 -10.77
CA ALA A 645 -32.11 -14.91 -12.18
C ALA A 645 -33.30 -15.06 -13.11
N LEU A 646 -34.18 -16.03 -12.82
CA LEU A 646 -35.44 -16.21 -13.58
C LEU A 646 -36.35 -14.99 -13.48
N GLN A 647 -36.47 -14.39 -12.30
CA GLN A 647 -37.27 -13.17 -12.15
C GLN A 647 -36.64 -11.99 -12.91
N ALA A 648 -35.33 -11.82 -12.86
CA ALA A 648 -34.62 -10.78 -13.58
C ALA A 648 -34.80 -10.93 -15.10
N ALA A 649 -34.75 -12.15 -15.64
CA ALA A 649 -34.99 -12.43 -17.04
C ALA A 649 -36.44 -12.12 -17.45
N LYS A 650 -37.41 -12.46 -16.61
CA LYS A 650 -38.84 -12.13 -16.85
C LYS A 650 -39.11 -10.63 -16.80
N LEU A 651 -38.37 -9.88 -15.99
CA LEU A 651 -38.50 -8.42 -15.94
C LEU A 651 -37.93 -7.77 -17.20
N ASN A 652 -36.75 -8.16 -17.62
CA ASN A 652 -36.14 -7.71 -18.86
C ASN A 652 -34.98 -8.63 -19.27
N ALA A 653 -35.12 -9.32 -20.37
CA ALA A 653 -34.08 -10.24 -20.89
C ALA A 653 -32.97 -9.54 -21.71
N LYS A 654 -32.97 -8.20 -21.83
CA LYS A 654 -31.85 -7.49 -22.45
C LYS A 654 -30.60 -7.56 -21.55
N PRO A 655 -29.39 -7.64 -22.12
CA PRO A 655 -28.16 -7.87 -21.37
C PRO A 655 -27.94 -6.93 -20.18
N GLN A 656 -27.95 -5.64 -20.41
CA GLN A 656 -27.68 -4.66 -19.33
C GLN A 656 -28.83 -4.61 -18.29
N PRO A 657 -30.12 -4.48 -18.63
CA PRO A 657 -31.19 -4.52 -17.64
C PRO A 657 -31.23 -5.83 -16.84
N PHE A 658 -30.96 -6.97 -17.48
CA PHE A 658 -30.83 -8.25 -16.76
C PHE A 658 -29.72 -8.22 -15.73
N TYR A 659 -28.55 -7.78 -16.14
CA TYR A 659 -27.38 -7.62 -15.26
C TYR A 659 -27.67 -6.69 -14.07
N ASP A 660 -28.24 -5.51 -14.34
CA ASP A 660 -28.62 -4.53 -13.30
C ASP A 660 -29.67 -5.08 -12.33
N ASN A 661 -30.63 -5.86 -12.82
CA ASN A 661 -31.67 -6.48 -12.01
C ASN A 661 -31.10 -7.57 -11.10
N ILE A 662 -30.14 -8.35 -11.58
CA ILE A 662 -29.44 -9.37 -10.77
C ILE A 662 -28.65 -8.69 -9.66
N LEU A 663 -27.86 -7.66 -9.94
CA LEU A 663 -27.12 -6.93 -8.93
C LEU A 663 -28.06 -6.37 -7.85
N LYS A 664 -29.16 -5.73 -8.24
CA LYS A 664 -30.15 -5.22 -7.29
C LYS A 664 -30.80 -6.34 -6.46
N ALA A 665 -31.03 -7.51 -7.03
CA ALA A 665 -31.59 -8.65 -6.31
C ALA A 665 -30.60 -9.19 -5.26
N ILE A 666 -29.31 -9.26 -5.59
CA ILE A 666 -28.24 -9.64 -4.66
C ILE A 666 -28.13 -8.61 -3.55
N ASP A 667 -28.04 -7.31 -3.88
CA ASP A 667 -27.96 -6.22 -2.92
C ASP A 667 -29.17 -6.20 -1.98
N SER A 668 -30.36 -6.43 -2.52
CA SER A 668 -31.60 -6.51 -1.73
C SER A 668 -31.63 -7.72 -0.79
N PHE A 669 -31.04 -8.84 -1.20
CA PHE A 669 -30.94 -10.03 -0.35
C PHE A 669 -29.92 -9.83 0.77
N THR A 670 -28.73 -9.35 0.43
CA THR A 670 -27.67 -9.13 1.40
C THR A 670 -27.96 -7.97 2.36
N GLY A 671 -28.77 -6.99 1.93
CA GLY A 671 -29.17 -5.85 2.75
C GLY A 671 -28.00 -5.03 3.26
N GLY A 672 -26.87 -5.01 2.53
CA GLY A 672 -25.62 -4.36 2.95
C GLY A 672 -24.81 -5.15 3.97
N THR A 673 -25.18 -6.40 4.25
CA THR A 673 -24.41 -7.29 5.13
C THR A 673 -23.05 -7.58 4.50
N PRO A 674 -21.92 -7.33 5.22
CA PRO A 674 -20.60 -7.66 4.71
C PRO A 674 -20.47 -9.15 4.40
N GLN A 675 -20.08 -9.48 3.19
CA GLN A 675 -19.90 -10.86 2.76
C GLN A 675 -18.45 -11.31 3.03
N VAL A 676 -18.26 -12.60 3.29
CA VAL A 676 -16.93 -13.17 3.56
C VAL A 676 -16.14 -13.28 2.27
N ASP A 677 -16.75 -13.85 1.24
CA ASP A 677 -16.14 -14.09 -0.07
C ASP A 677 -16.57 -13.06 -1.12
N ASP A 678 -15.79 -13.02 -2.20
CA ASP A 678 -16.05 -12.12 -3.32
C ASP A 678 -17.32 -12.53 -4.09
N LEU A 679 -18.16 -11.57 -4.38
CA LEU A 679 -19.34 -11.76 -5.24
C LEU A 679 -18.96 -11.43 -6.68
N THR A 680 -18.72 -12.44 -7.50
CA THR A 680 -18.30 -12.24 -8.90
C THR A 680 -19.34 -12.85 -9.86
N LEU A 681 -19.73 -12.06 -10.83
CA LEU A 681 -20.64 -12.47 -11.88
C LEU A 681 -20.26 -11.87 -13.25
N MET A 682 -20.58 -12.59 -14.32
CA MET A 682 -20.30 -12.20 -15.69
C MET A 682 -21.51 -12.52 -16.58
N VAL A 683 -21.86 -11.58 -17.44
CA VAL A 683 -22.87 -11.74 -18.50
C VAL A 683 -22.20 -11.56 -19.85
N VAL A 684 -22.36 -12.55 -20.70
CA VAL A 684 -21.87 -12.54 -22.09
C VAL A 684 -23.06 -12.68 -23.02
N ALA A 685 -23.21 -11.77 -23.94
CA ALA A 685 -24.27 -11.82 -24.95
C ALA A 685 -23.74 -11.39 -26.31
N ARG A 686 -24.19 -12.13 -27.33
CA ARG A 686 -24.01 -11.76 -28.73
C ARG A 686 -25.24 -10.97 -29.21
N LYS A 687 -24.97 -9.87 -29.95
CA LYS A 687 -26.05 -9.10 -30.60
C LYS A 687 -26.50 -9.69 -31.91
#